data_9a1ae1987ef094fa5efb892b2fd407fc
#
_entry.id   9a1ae1987ef094fa5efb892b2fd407fc
#
_cell.length_a   1.000
_cell.length_b   1.000
_cell.length_c   1.000
_cell.angle_alpha   90.00
_cell.angle_beta   90.00
_cell.angle_gamma   90.00
#
_symmetry.space_group_name_H-M   'P 1'
#
loop_
_entity.id
_entity.type
_entity.pdbx_description
1 polymer ?
#
loop_
_entity_poly.entity_id
_entity_poly.type
_entity_poly.pdbx_seq_one_letter_code
_entity_poly.pdbx_strand_id
1 'polypeptide(L)'
;ADKIAIQTMRRHSNSQEPLSGEDLKYDARALAIFISAVFGVDVPHELNVLIPHTNRPYQKGLEINNRRIRCIVKNWDSDFIRVDIDQDADEEEYLVRLKDEENHIDHTYLWDLLKEGMQLNLLDCQVKQPIITPRLIVVEPDYLVDISSIATCFTAFGHHPLLYLLNLMKPRANTQATLLGNFAGAALDDIINTHGKYQMNETVKTNFREKALEFCTCPWFDAKKFYTDASLQAFNLQQVVDILFPRTASQAQMTAFRGEEFYDRKKAILEPSFVCEALGIQGRVDLMTTDCKLLVEQKSGRNMNIESHQTDPSYHSYQLEPHYVQLLLYYGVLQHNFKLSNERVNIRLLYSKYQPQDGLMVVAYYRKLFQEAITYRNQLVAASFEIAKEGFEHALNEFTPEVLNVAGTQDFFYNKYLKPQLSAITDPLHALSPLEEAYFCRMMTFVLREQMISKVGAQEGTNTSSSDLWTMPLSEKKDAGNIYTDLHIIRKEQSSEGSGYDTITLSVPDQGKDFLPNFRIGDMVYLYTYKLKEEPDVRKAILYKGVLQEIHSDEIVVHLNDGQQNADIFEMNLPYAIEHGTSDASTGGSIRNLHQFICAPKDKRDLLLGQRAPQRDTSLSLTRHYDDVLDDIILRAKQAQDYFLLVGPPGTGKTSRALKFMVEEALNDGTGMPTAESIATARGGYQQPASSILLMSYTNRAVDEICEMLVDSGIPFLRLGSEYSCDERFRPYLIEKAISDCPKLEAIKQYIIGTRVIVGTTSMMTSKPFIFTLKHFKLAIIDESSQILEPNLIGLLSAVDKFILIGDYKQLPAVVQQSEKDSGIPTINDRQKDGVIDMSILQDICLTNCRNSLFERLIRWEDHEERSEFIGILRRQGRMHPEIAEFPNRMFYRREKLEPVPCPHQLEQELSYTLPSLDAIDDLLKNHRMVFLPSQFCKEPNVSDKINANEAEIVVDMLRRIHRFYGDRF
;
A
#
# COMPACT_ATOMS: atom_id res chain seq x y z
N ALA A 1 -7.20 -17.82 -25.77
CA ALA A 1 -8.17 -18.84 -25.39
C ALA A 1 -8.70 -18.58 -23.96
N ASP A 2 -7.82 -18.42 -22.96
CA ASP A 2 -8.21 -18.24 -21.55
C ASP A 2 -9.02 -16.94 -21.35
N LYS A 3 -8.59 -15.84 -21.96
CA LYS A 3 -9.32 -14.57 -21.91
C LYS A 3 -10.73 -14.65 -22.50
N ILE A 4 -10.92 -15.39 -23.60
CA ILE A 4 -12.24 -15.58 -24.24
C ILE A 4 -13.17 -16.36 -23.31
N ALA A 5 -12.67 -17.40 -22.65
CA ALA A 5 -13.46 -18.20 -21.70
C ALA A 5 -13.87 -17.35 -20.48
N ILE A 6 -12.94 -16.60 -19.90
CA ILE A 6 -13.21 -15.69 -18.78
C ILE A 6 -14.21 -14.60 -19.17
N GLN A 7 -14.10 -14.04 -20.37
CA GLN A 7 -15.02 -13.01 -20.87
C GLN A 7 -16.42 -13.58 -21.12
N THR A 8 -16.52 -14.79 -21.65
CA THR A 8 -17.80 -15.47 -21.83
C THR A 8 -18.47 -15.72 -20.48
N MET A 9 -17.71 -16.17 -19.48
CA MET A 9 -18.20 -16.36 -18.10
C MET A 9 -18.62 -15.02 -17.47
N ARG A 10 -17.82 -13.94 -17.62
CA ARG A 10 -18.16 -12.59 -17.13
C ARG A 10 -19.41 -12.02 -17.80
N ARG A 11 -19.63 -12.28 -19.08
CA ARG A 11 -20.83 -11.85 -19.80
C ARG A 11 -22.08 -12.53 -19.21
N HIS A 12 -21.99 -13.80 -18.85
CA HIS A 12 -23.10 -14.52 -18.20
C HIS A 12 -23.43 -14.01 -16.82
N SER A 13 -22.41 -13.62 -16.03
CA SER A 13 -22.62 -13.11 -14.67
C SER A 13 -23.10 -11.65 -14.65
N ASN A 14 -22.85 -10.85 -15.70
CA ASN A 14 -23.18 -9.43 -15.74
C ASN A 14 -24.48 -9.09 -16.50
N SER A 15 -25.13 -10.05 -17.12
CA SER A 15 -26.35 -9.76 -17.87
C SER A 15 -27.55 -9.63 -16.90
N GLN A 16 -28.15 -8.45 -16.85
CA GLN A 16 -29.38 -8.17 -16.08
C GLN A 16 -30.63 -8.78 -16.72
N GLU A 17 -30.54 -9.19 -17.98
CA GLU A 17 -31.59 -9.89 -18.70
C GLU A 17 -31.21 -11.35 -18.90
N PRO A 18 -32.16 -12.28 -18.80
CA PRO A 18 -31.89 -13.68 -19.09
C PRO A 18 -31.40 -13.81 -20.52
N LEU A 19 -30.23 -14.42 -20.70
CA LEU A 19 -29.64 -14.69 -22.01
C LEU A 19 -30.62 -15.52 -22.86
N SER A 20 -30.73 -15.17 -24.14
CA SER A 20 -31.55 -15.96 -25.05
C SER A 20 -31.02 -17.39 -25.18
N GLY A 21 -31.89 -18.34 -25.44
CA GLY A 21 -31.45 -19.72 -25.66
C GLY A 21 -30.48 -19.88 -26.85
N GLU A 22 -30.48 -18.92 -27.76
CA GLU A 22 -29.57 -18.86 -28.88
C GLU A 22 -28.18 -18.37 -28.45
N ASP A 23 -28.13 -17.33 -27.63
CA ASP A 23 -26.88 -16.83 -27.03
C ASP A 23 -26.16 -17.93 -26.26
N LEU A 24 -26.90 -18.68 -25.43
CA LEU A 24 -26.36 -19.79 -24.66
C LEU A 24 -25.75 -20.88 -25.54
N LYS A 25 -26.30 -21.15 -26.75
CA LYS A 25 -25.75 -22.13 -27.69
C LYS A 25 -24.40 -21.68 -28.26
N TYR A 26 -24.25 -20.37 -28.60
CA TYR A 26 -22.97 -19.84 -29.09
C TYR A 26 -21.92 -19.81 -28.00
N ASP A 27 -22.30 -19.47 -26.78
CA ASP A 27 -21.37 -19.48 -25.64
C ASP A 27 -20.95 -20.91 -25.27
N ALA A 28 -21.90 -21.88 -25.33
CA ALA A 28 -21.58 -23.31 -25.18
C ALA A 28 -20.60 -23.80 -26.25
N ARG A 29 -20.76 -23.34 -27.50
CA ARG A 29 -19.79 -23.65 -28.58
C ARG A 29 -18.40 -23.07 -28.26
N ALA A 30 -18.30 -21.81 -27.85
CA ALA A 30 -17.02 -21.19 -27.51
C ALA A 30 -16.30 -21.95 -26.39
N LEU A 31 -17.04 -22.36 -25.35
CA LEU A 31 -16.51 -23.14 -24.25
C LEU A 31 -16.09 -24.58 -24.70
N ALA A 32 -16.88 -25.22 -25.52
CA ALA A 32 -16.58 -26.57 -26.03
C ALA A 32 -15.30 -26.58 -26.89
N ILE A 33 -15.11 -25.58 -27.77
CA ILE A 33 -13.90 -25.41 -28.58
C ILE A 33 -12.69 -25.11 -27.68
N PHE A 34 -12.88 -24.26 -26.65
CA PHE A 34 -11.83 -23.99 -25.68
C PHE A 34 -11.36 -25.23 -24.95
N ILE A 35 -12.30 -26.00 -24.38
CA ILE A 35 -11.98 -27.24 -23.66
C ILE A 35 -11.28 -28.23 -24.60
N SER A 36 -11.79 -28.37 -25.82
CA SER A 36 -11.19 -29.23 -26.86
C SER A 36 -9.73 -28.83 -27.17
N ALA A 37 -9.48 -27.54 -27.33
CA ALA A 37 -8.15 -27.02 -27.62
C ALA A 37 -7.16 -27.15 -26.44
N VAL A 38 -7.63 -26.95 -25.20
CA VAL A 38 -6.79 -27.02 -23.99
C VAL A 38 -6.43 -28.43 -23.61
N PHE A 39 -7.39 -29.34 -23.68
CA PHE A 39 -7.22 -30.74 -23.24
C PHE A 39 -6.92 -31.73 -24.36
N GLY A 40 -6.90 -31.27 -25.62
CA GLY A 40 -6.67 -32.13 -26.78
C GLY A 40 -7.74 -33.24 -26.97
N VAL A 41 -8.96 -32.95 -26.54
CA VAL A 41 -10.10 -33.86 -26.62
C VAL A 41 -11.12 -33.39 -27.63
N ASP A 42 -11.72 -34.32 -28.40
CA ASP A 42 -12.76 -33.93 -29.33
C ASP A 42 -14.06 -33.57 -28.63
N VAL A 43 -14.77 -32.56 -29.19
CA VAL A 43 -16.11 -32.19 -28.69
C VAL A 43 -17.03 -33.37 -28.84
N PRO A 44 -17.71 -33.85 -27.77
CA PRO A 44 -18.62 -35.00 -27.84
C PRO A 44 -19.70 -34.80 -28.91
N HIS A 45 -20.01 -35.87 -29.65
CA HIS A 45 -20.97 -35.81 -30.74
C HIS A 45 -22.33 -35.29 -30.32
N GLU A 46 -22.81 -35.68 -29.15
CA GLU A 46 -24.08 -35.24 -28.58
C GLU A 46 -24.12 -33.70 -28.35
N LEU A 47 -23.00 -33.16 -27.91
CA LEU A 47 -22.86 -31.70 -27.71
C LEU A 47 -22.70 -30.98 -29.03
N ASN A 48 -21.95 -31.56 -29.98
CA ASN A 48 -21.70 -30.95 -31.29
C ASN A 48 -22.98 -30.81 -32.15
N VAL A 49 -23.98 -31.66 -31.88
CA VAL A 49 -25.31 -31.56 -32.52
C VAL A 49 -26.16 -30.42 -31.96
N LEU A 50 -25.93 -30.07 -30.70
CA LEU A 50 -26.71 -29.06 -29.99
C LEU A 50 -26.17 -27.62 -30.15
N ILE A 51 -24.89 -27.49 -30.46
CA ILE A 51 -24.22 -26.18 -30.61
C ILE A 51 -24.13 -25.78 -32.09
N PRO A 52 -24.10 -24.47 -32.42
CA PRO A 52 -23.94 -23.99 -33.80
C PRO A 52 -22.63 -24.48 -34.42
N HIS A 53 -22.63 -24.77 -35.73
CA HIS A 53 -21.40 -25.20 -36.44
C HIS A 53 -20.52 -24.00 -36.87
N THR A 54 -21.08 -22.80 -36.83
CA THR A 54 -20.39 -21.53 -37.17
C THR A 54 -20.25 -20.64 -35.92
N ASN A 55 -19.32 -19.74 -35.94
CA ASN A 55 -19.23 -18.70 -34.92
C ASN A 55 -20.46 -17.80 -34.97
N ARG A 56 -20.72 -17.08 -33.87
CA ARG A 56 -21.86 -16.16 -33.78
C ARG A 56 -21.87 -15.23 -34.98
N PRO A 57 -22.99 -15.12 -35.73
CA PRO A 57 -23.04 -14.17 -36.83
C PRO A 57 -22.81 -12.76 -36.33
N TYR A 58 -22.03 -12.00 -37.06
CA TYR A 58 -21.82 -10.58 -36.80
C TYR A 58 -23.17 -9.84 -36.81
N GLN A 59 -23.60 -9.36 -35.65
CA GLN A 59 -24.73 -8.45 -35.59
C GLN A 59 -24.24 -7.07 -36.09
N LYS A 60 -24.58 -6.73 -37.33
CA LYS A 60 -24.44 -5.37 -37.85
C LYS A 60 -25.25 -4.44 -36.93
N GLY A 61 -24.60 -3.79 -35.97
CA GLY A 61 -25.27 -2.86 -35.08
C GLY A 61 -24.81 -2.86 -33.63
N LEU A 62 -23.77 -3.61 -33.22
CA LEU A 62 -23.08 -3.29 -32.00
C LEU A 62 -22.55 -1.88 -32.12
N GLU A 63 -23.19 -0.92 -31.45
CA GLU A 63 -22.63 0.41 -31.28
C GLU A 63 -21.32 0.25 -30.51
N ILE A 64 -20.18 0.18 -31.24
CA ILE A 64 -18.87 0.33 -30.64
C ILE A 64 -18.92 1.66 -29.91
N ASN A 65 -18.75 1.64 -28.58
CA ASN A 65 -18.73 2.86 -27.82
C ASN A 65 -17.52 3.67 -28.27
N ASN A 66 -17.70 4.57 -29.21
CA ASN A 66 -16.65 5.39 -29.79
C ASN A 66 -15.89 6.22 -28.76
N ARG A 67 -16.42 6.39 -27.55
CA ARG A 67 -15.74 7.08 -26.47
C ARG A 67 -14.64 6.24 -25.83
N ARG A 68 -14.80 4.90 -25.81
CA ARG A 68 -13.83 4.01 -25.18
C ARG A 68 -13.92 2.61 -25.78
N ILE A 69 -12.80 2.15 -26.32
CA ILE A 69 -12.64 0.78 -26.84
C ILE A 69 -11.47 0.15 -26.10
N ARG A 70 -11.72 -1.01 -25.48
CA ARG A 70 -10.69 -1.83 -24.86
C ARG A 70 -10.21 -2.86 -25.88
N CYS A 71 -8.90 -3.00 -26.05
CA CYS A 71 -8.31 -3.96 -26.98
C CYS A 71 -6.97 -4.51 -26.51
N ILE A 72 -6.50 -5.54 -27.19
CA ILE A 72 -5.22 -6.22 -26.94
C ILE A 72 -4.38 -6.15 -28.20
N VAL A 73 -3.12 -5.79 -28.06
CA VAL A 73 -2.15 -5.71 -29.17
C VAL A 73 -1.79 -7.11 -29.65
N LYS A 74 -1.92 -7.35 -30.96
CA LYS A 74 -1.39 -8.54 -31.65
C LYS A 74 -0.02 -8.29 -32.23
N ASN A 75 0.07 -7.29 -33.11
CA ASN A 75 1.30 -6.82 -33.72
C ASN A 75 1.11 -5.38 -34.22
N TRP A 76 2.17 -4.75 -34.73
CA TRP A 76 2.12 -3.37 -35.23
C TRP A 76 3.15 -3.16 -36.33
N ASP A 77 2.90 -2.16 -37.13
CA ASP A 77 3.83 -1.63 -38.16
C ASP A 77 3.95 -0.10 -37.99
N SER A 78 4.57 0.60 -38.93
CA SER A 78 4.77 2.04 -38.87
C SER A 78 3.48 2.87 -38.83
N ASP A 79 2.38 2.34 -39.31
CA ASP A 79 1.13 3.08 -39.55
C ASP A 79 -0.01 2.62 -38.65
N PHE A 80 -0.03 1.33 -38.29
CA PHE A 80 -1.15 0.70 -37.60
C PHE A 80 -0.72 -0.27 -36.49
N ILE A 81 -1.54 -0.35 -35.44
CA ILE A 81 -1.50 -1.43 -34.46
C ILE A 81 -2.67 -2.39 -34.78
N ARG A 82 -2.37 -3.69 -34.95
CA ARG A 82 -3.39 -4.73 -35.11
C ARG A 82 -3.82 -5.17 -33.73
N VAL A 83 -5.12 -5.14 -33.47
CA VAL A 83 -5.67 -5.38 -32.14
C VAL A 83 -6.87 -6.32 -32.19
N ASP A 84 -7.08 -7.06 -31.10
CA ASP A 84 -8.32 -7.73 -30.78
C ASP A 84 -9.16 -6.84 -29.89
N ILE A 85 -10.44 -6.69 -30.22
CA ILE A 85 -11.41 -6.00 -29.37
C ILE A 85 -12.18 -7.03 -28.55
N ASP A 86 -12.34 -6.73 -27.27
CA ASP A 86 -12.93 -7.63 -26.26
C ASP A 86 -14.40 -8.06 -26.52
N GLN A 87 -15.07 -7.45 -27.49
CA GLN A 87 -16.50 -7.61 -27.73
C GLN A 87 -16.84 -8.45 -28.98
N ASP A 88 -15.89 -8.77 -29.81
CA ASP A 88 -16.13 -9.49 -31.05
C ASP A 88 -15.60 -10.93 -31.01
N ALA A 89 -16.52 -11.85 -31.18
CA ALA A 89 -16.22 -13.28 -31.33
C ALA A 89 -15.77 -13.64 -32.77
N ASP A 90 -15.80 -12.67 -33.67
CA ASP A 90 -15.44 -12.85 -35.07
C ASP A 90 -13.98 -12.42 -35.34
N GLU A 91 -13.29 -13.16 -36.18
CA GLU A 91 -11.87 -13.02 -36.53
C GLU A 91 -11.53 -11.72 -37.31
N GLU A 92 -12.31 -10.65 -37.16
CA GLU A 92 -12.02 -9.38 -37.81
C GLU A 92 -10.89 -8.67 -37.07
N GLU A 93 -9.74 -8.51 -37.74
CA GLU A 93 -8.63 -7.70 -37.25
C GLU A 93 -9.01 -6.22 -37.34
N TYR A 94 -8.93 -5.52 -36.22
CA TYR A 94 -9.04 -4.07 -36.20
C TYR A 94 -7.68 -3.41 -36.29
N LEU A 95 -7.62 -2.30 -37.01
CA LEU A 95 -6.42 -1.53 -37.24
C LEU A 95 -6.51 -0.18 -36.51
N VAL A 96 -5.70 0.01 -35.48
CA VAL A 96 -5.60 1.28 -34.77
C VAL A 96 -4.55 2.16 -35.44
N ARG A 97 -4.97 3.31 -35.96
CA ARG A 97 -4.10 4.24 -36.64
C ARG A 97 -3.18 4.97 -35.67
N LEU A 98 -1.87 4.93 -35.93
CA LEU A 98 -0.87 5.61 -35.09
C LEU A 98 -0.73 7.10 -35.43
N LYS A 99 -0.93 7.49 -36.71
CA LYS A 99 -0.77 8.89 -37.12
C LYS A 99 -1.92 9.33 -38.03
N ASP A 100 -2.45 10.53 -37.79
CA ASP A 100 -3.44 11.19 -38.61
C ASP A 100 -3.13 12.68 -38.65
N GLU A 101 -2.55 13.14 -39.76
CA GLU A 101 -2.12 14.53 -39.95
C GLU A 101 -3.30 15.50 -40.08
N GLU A 102 -4.43 15.07 -40.65
CA GLU A 102 -5.63 15.89 -40.80
C GLU A 102 -6.26 16.25 -39.44
N ASN A 103 -6.22 15.30 -38.50
CA ASN A 103 -6.79 15.46 -37.16
C ASN A 103 -5.74 15.85 -36.11
N HIS A 104 -4.49 16.08 -36.46
CA HIS A 104 -3.37 16.37 -35.56
C HIS A 104 -3.20 15.29 -34.46
N ILE A 105 -3.27 14.03 -34.86
CA ILE A 105 -3.08 12.87 -34.00
C ILE A 105 -1.72 12.26 -34.31
N ASP A 106 -0.89 12.07 -33.32
CA ASP A 106 0.39 11.39 -33.41
C ASP A 106 0.63 10.53 -32.17
N HIS A 107 0.59 9.22 -32.39
CA HIS A 107 0.85 8.19 -31.38
C HIS A 107 2.08 7.36 -31.72
N THR A 108 2.95 7.85 -32.62
CA THR A 108 4.13 7.12 -33.09
C THR A 108 5.12 6.81 -31.97
N TYR A 109 5.10 7.57 -30.87
CA TYR A 109 5.90 7.28 -29.66
C TYR A 109 5.61 5.89 -29.05
N LEU A 110 4.44 5.31 -29.36
CA LEU A 110 4.08 3.97 -28.89
C LEU A 110 4.87 2.87 -29.57
N TRP A 111 5.40 3.14 -30.75
CA TRP A 111 6.06 2.14 -31.57
C TRP A 111 7.16 1.37 -30.83
N ASP A 112 7.94 2.08 -30.02
CA ASP A 112 9.02 1.52 -29.19
C ASP A 112 8.50 0.92 -27.88
N LEU A 113 7.26 1.21 -27.49
CA LEU A 113 6.68 0.77 -26.22
C LEU A 113 5.82 -0.50 -26.35
N LEU A 114 5.27 -0.74 -27.54
CA LEU A 114 4.32 -1.82 -27.76
C LEU A 114 4.95 -3.19 -27.56
N LYS A 115 4.17 -4.08 -26.98
CA LYS A 115 4.48 -5.52 -26.86
C LYS A 115 3.22 -6.32 -27.20
N GLU A 116 3.39 -7.50 -27.77
CA GLU A 116 2.29 -8.44 -28.02
C GLU A 116 1.59 -8.79 -26.71
N GLY A 117 0.27 -8.79 -26.71
CA GLY A 117 -0.57 -9.04 -25.53
C GLY A 117 -0.79 -7.81 -24.63
N MET A 118 -0.18 -6.65 -24.91
CA MET A 118 -0.40 -5.40 -24.18
C MET A 118 -1.84 -4.93 -24.31
N GLN A 119 -2.42 -4.47 -23.22
CA GLN A 119 -3.78 -3.95 -23.18
C GLN A 119 -3.80 -2.45 -23.45
N LEU A 120 -4.75 -2.00 -24.26
CA LEU A 120 -4.92 -0.59 -24.57
C LEU A 120 -6.36 -0.16 -24.31
N ASN A 121 -6.53 1.05 -23.77
CA ASN A 121 -7.77 1.82 -23.90
C ASN A 121 -7.61 2.83 -25.04
N LEU A 122 -8.49 2.77 -26.01
CA LEU A 122 -8.60 3.74 -27.10
C LEU A 122 -9.75 4.70 -26.73
N LEU A 123 -9.47 5.99 -26.68
CA LEU A 123 -10.44 6.98 -26.22
C LEU A 123 -10.81 7.96 -27.33
N ASP A 124 -12.08 8.38 -27.33
CA ASP A 124 -12.68 9.33 -28.29
C ASP A 124 -12.36 8.95 -29.76
N CYS A 125 -12.71 7.74 -30.12
CA CYS A 125 -12.38 7.13 -31.38
C CYS A 125 -13.26 7.58 -32.54
N GLN A 126 -12.68 7.75 -33.70
CA GLN A 126 -13.37 7.71 -34.98
C GLN A 126 -13.24 6.30 -35.56
N VAL A 127 -14.37 5.63 -35.75
CA VAL A 127 -14.37 4.24 -36.25
C VAL A 127 -14.87 4.20 -37.69
N LYS A 128 -14.03 3.72 -38.57
CA LYS A 128 -14.34 3.41 -39.99
C LYS A 128 -13.84 2.00 -40.27
N GLN A 129 -14.64 1.01 -39.90
CA GLN A 129 -14.24 -0.40 -39.96
C GLN A 129 -13.42 -0.75 -41.21
N PRO A 130 -12.25 -1.43 -41.06
CA PRO A 130 -11.69 -1.96 -39.82
C PRO A 130 -10.78 -0.95 -39.06
N ILE A 131 -10.73 0.32 -39.49
CA ILE A 131 -9.79 1.34 -38.99
C ILE A 131 -10.41 2.11 -37.81
N ILE A 132 -9.67 2.18 -36.72
CA ILE A 132 -9.97 2.97 -35.52
C ILE A 132 -8.92 4.08 -35.42
N THR A 133 -9.37 5.32 -35.32
CA THR A 133 -8.50 6.49 -35.09
C THR A 133 -8.82 7.09 -33.73
N PRO A 134 -8.09 6.70 -32.67
CA PRO A 134 -8.28 7.23 -31.33
C PRO A 134 -7.65 8.62 -31.17
N ARG A 135 -8.24 9.45 -30.35
CA ARG A 135 -7.63 10.73 -29.96
C ARG A 135 -6.61 10.56 -28.83
N LEU A 136 -6.77 9.53 -28.02
CA LEU A 136 -5.89 9.21 -26.92
C LEU A 136 -5.78 7.68 -26.79
N ILE A 137 -4.59 7.20 -26.52
CA ILE A 137 -4.30 5.79 -26.23
C ILE A 137 -3.72 5.70 -24.83
N VAL A 138 -4.24 4.77 -24.01
CA VAL A 138 -3.76 4.49 -22.65
C VAL A 138 -3.26 3.05 -22.61
N VAL A 139 -1.99 2.88 -22.30
CA VAL A 139 -1.29 1.59 -22.21
C VAL A 139 -1.54 0.97 -20.82
N GLU A 140 -1.82 -0.33 -20.76
CA GLU A 140 -2.07 -1.07 -19.51
C GLU A 140 -2.93 -0.26 -18.53
N PRO A 141 -4.18 0.07 -18.88
CA PRO A 141 -5.00 1.02 -18.14
C PRO A 141 -5.41 0.53 -16.76
N ASP A 142 -5.34 -0.77 -16.48
CA ASP A 142 -5.58 -1.31 -15.15
C ASP A 142 -4.42 -1.05 -14.17
N TYR A 143 -3.24 -0.68 -14.67
CA TYR A 143 -2.14 -0.24 -13.84
C TYR A 143 -2.30 1.26 -13.52
N LEU A 144 -3.02 1.57 -12.45
CA LEU A 144 -3.23 2.96 -12.06
C LEU A 144 -1.96 3.59 -11.50
N VAL A 145 -1.71 4.83 -11.93
CA VAL A 145 -0.61 5.67 -11.43
C VAL A 145 -1.18 6.89 -10.71
N ASP A 146 -0.61 7.24 -9.55
CA ASP A 146 -1.01 8.44 -8.82
C ASP A 146 -0.72 9.71 -9.63
N ILE A 147 -1.71 10.58 -9.74
CA ILE A 147 -1.63 11.86 -10.47
C ILE A 147 -0.48 12.73 -9.95
N SER A 148 -0.30 12.81 -8.63
CA SER A 148 0.79 13.57 -8.03
C SER A 148 2.17 12.99 -8.39
N SER A 149 2.27 11.68 -8.52
CA SER A 149 3.51 11.01 -8.92
C SER A 149 3.88 11.30 -10.38
N ILE A 150 2.90 11.35 -11.28
CA ILE A 150 3.11 11.80 -12.66
C ILE A 150 3.56 13.26 -12.69
N ALA A 151 2.81 14.14 -12.03
CA ALA A 151 3.05 15.57 -12.03
C ALA A 151 4.45 15.95 -11.52
N THR A 152 4.94 15.29 -10.47
CA THR A 152 6.29 15.56 -9.93
C THR A 152 7.43 15.19 -10.85
N CYS A 153 7.17 14.43 -11.91
CA CYS A 153 8.15 14.06 -12.92
C CYS A 153 8.27 15.09 -14.07
N PHE A 154 7.38 16.08 -14.13
CA PHE A 154 7.49 17.21 -15.06
C PHE A 154 8.48 18.23 -14.50
N THR A 155 9.76 18.02 -14.81
CA THR A 155 10.86 18.80 -14.24
C THR A 155 11.43 19.80 -15.22
N ALA A 156 12.20 20.78 -14.74
CA ALA A 156 12.86 21.76 -15.60
C ALA A 156 13.91 21.15 -16.54
N PHE A 157 14.35 19.93 -16.29
CA PHE A 157 15.30 19.18 -17.14
C PHE A 157 14.62 18.09 -17.99
N GLY A 158 13.31 18.13 -18.11
CA GLY A 158 12.48 17.19 -18.87
C GLY A 158 11.82 16.13 -18.00
N HIS A 159 11.15 15.17 -18.63
CA HIS A 159 10.38 14.13 -17.97
C HIS A 159 10.73 12.74 -18.54
N HIS A 160 11.87 12.21 -18.11
CA HIS A 160 12.29 10.85 -18.45
C HIS A 160 11.43 9.82 -17.72
N PRO A 161 11.00 8.69 -18.34
CA PRO A 161 10.15 7.66 -17.71
C PRO A 161 10.68 7.13 -16.37
N LEU A 162 11.99 6.96 -16.25
CA LEU A 162 12.65 6.45 -15.04
C LEU A 162 12.66 7.45 -13.87
N LEU A 163 12.28 8.72 -14.06
CA LEU A 163 12.14 9.69 -12.97
C LEU A 163 11.10 9.25 -11.94
N TYR A 164 10.09 8.49 -12.35
CA TYR A 164 9.12 7.91 -11.42
C TYR A 164 9.82 6.97 -10.41
N LEU A 165 10.61 6.01 -10.89
CA LEU A 165 11.35 5.09 -10.03
C LEU A 165 12.42 5.81 -9.21
N LEU A 166 13.13 6.77 -9.81
CA LEU A 166 14.11 7.60 -9.10
C LEU A 166 13.47 8.35 -7.92
N ASN A 167 12.26 8.90 -8.11
CA ASN A 167 11.53 9.59 -7.04
C ASN A 167 11.13 8.63 -5.90
N LEU A 168 10.87 7.36 -6.18
CA LEU A 168 10.61 6.34 -5.15
C LEU A 168 11.87 6.01 -4.33
N MET A 169 13.07 6.10 -4.93
CA MET A 169 14.35 5.87 -4.26
C MET A 169 14.77 7.04 -3.34
N LYS A 170 14.24 8.24 -3.58
CA LYS A 170 14.62 9.44 -2.80
C LYS A 170 14.40 9.26 -1.30
N PRO A 171 15.39 9.57 -0.45
CA PRO A 171 15.19 9.63 0.99
C PRO A 171 14.09 10.62 1.36
N ARG A 172 13.25 10.27 2.31
CA ARG A 172 12.28 11.23 2.87
C ARG A 172 13.00 12.19 3.81
N ALA A 173 12.93 13.47 3.52
CA ALA A 173 13.46 14.53 4.37
C ALA A 173 12.36 15.55 4.69
N ASN A 174 12.33 16.01 5.92
CA ASN A 174 11.41 17.05 6.35
C ASN A 174 12.05 18.42 6.13
N THR A 175 11.35 19.28 5.42
CA THR A 175 11.77 20.69 5.22
C THR A 175 10.71 21.62 5.76
N GLN A 176 11.11 22.84 6.11
CA GLN A 176 10.14 23.85 6.56
C GLN A 176 9.07 24.14 5.49
N ALA A 177 9.41 24.04 4.22
CA ALA A 177 8.46 24.19 3.11
C ALA A 177 7.42 23.05 3.08
N THR A 178 7.85 21.80 3.29
CA THR A 178 6.95 20.65 3.36
C THR A 178 6.01 20.74 4.56
N LEU A 179 6.55 21.13 5.73
CA LEU A 179 5.75 21.31 6.95
C LEU A 179 4.73 22.45 6.78
N LEU A 180 5.13 23.53 6.11
CA LEU A 180 4.22 24.63 5.80
C LEU A 180 3.13 24.18 4.80
N GLY A 181 3.45 23.29 3.87
CA GLY A 181 2.49 22.66 2.98
C GLY A 181 1.43 21.86 3.72
N ASN A 182 1.87 21.00 4.64
CA ASN A 182 0.96 20.23 5.48
C ASN A 182 0.05 21.13 6.32
N PHE A 183 0.61 22.18 6.91
CA PHE A 183 -0.18 23.17 7.64
C PHE A 183 -1.20 23.89 6.74
N ALA A 184 -0.82 24.27 5.53
CA ALA A 184 -1.71 25.00 4.62
C ALA A 184 -2.87 24.13 4.14
N GLY A 185 -2.66 22.83 3.90
CA GLY A 185 -3.73 21.87 3.64
C GLY A 185 -4.69 21.78 4.83
N ALA A 186 -4.17 21.48 6.03
CA ALA A 186 -4.98 21.43 7.26
C ALA A 186 -5.73 22.74 7.53
N ALA A 187 -5.11 23.91 7.25
CA ALA A 187 -5.77 25.19 7.39
C ALA A 187 -6.92 25.39 6.40
N LEU A 188 -6.79 24.92 5.16
CA LEU A 188 -7.89 24.95 4.18
C LEU A 188 -9.06 24.12 4.68
N ASP A 189 -8.80 22.91 5.14
CA ASP A 189 -9.82 21.99 5.66
C ASP A 189 -10.52 22.57 6.89
N ASP A 190 -9.76 23.08 7.85
CA ASP A 190 -10.32 23.70 9.04
C ASP A 190 -11.15 24.95 8.73
N ILE A 191 -10.70 25.80 7.79
CA ILE A 191 -11.45 27.00 7.37
C ILE A 191 -12.77 26.60 6.71
N ILE A 192 -12.76 25.55 5.88
CA ILE A 192 -13.98 25.01 5.25
C ILE A 192 -14.89 24.39 6.32
N ASN A 193 -14.36 23.57 7.22
CA ASN A 193 -15.12 22.83 8.22
C ASN A 193 -15.66 23.73 9.35
N THR A 194 -15.03 24.86 9.62
CA THR A 194 -15.46 25.78 10.72
C THR A 194 -16.75 26.52 10.38
N HIS A 195 -17.79 26.35 11.19
CA HIS A 195 -19.03 27.10 11.05
C HIS A 195 -18.98 28.51 11.65
N GLY A 196 -18.05 28.79 12.55
CA GLY A 196 -17.82 30.05 13.22
C GLY A 196 -16.61 30.84 12.69
N LYS A 197 -15.90 31.50 13.59
CA LYS A 197 -14.64 32.19 13.29
C LYS A 197 -13.50 31.16 13.34
N TYR A 198 -12.77 31.03 12.27
CA TYR A 198 -11.58 30.19 12.20
C TYR A 198 -10.50 30.64 13.22
N GLN A 199 -9.91 29.68 13.90
CA GLN A 199 -8.89 29.90 14.92
C GLN A 199 -7.57 29.23 14.51
N MET A 200 -6.73 29.95 13.82
CA MET A 200 -5.43 29.45 13.32
C MET A 200 -4.58 28.77 14.41
N ASN A 201 -4.60 29.28 15.64
CA ASN A 201 -3.78 28.71 16.71
C ASN A 201 -4.15 27.27 17.05
N GLU A 202 -5.41 26.87 16.88
CA GLU A 202 -5.82 25.48 17.09
C GLU A 202 -5.29 24.60 15.97
N THR A 203 -5.42 25.00 14.71
CA THR A 203 -4.82 24.30 13.58
C THR A 203 -3.29 24.14 13.74
N VAL A 204 -2.60 25.20 14.19
CA VAL A 204 -1.16 25.13 14.47
C VAL A 204 -0.86 24.10 15.54
N LYS A 205 -1.58 24.09 16.66
CA LYS A 205 -1.38 23.13 17.75
C LYS A 205 -1.63 21.69 17.30
N THR A 206 -2.73 21.45 16.60
CA THR A 206 -3.08 20.12 16.08
C THR A 206 -2.02 19.63 15.11
N ASN A 207 -1.63 20.46 14.14
CA ASN A 207 -0.60 20.12 13.17
C ASN A 207 0.77 19.85 13.84
N PHE A 208 1.13 20.62 14.87
CA PHE A 208 2.36 20.36 15.64
C PHE A 208 2.31 19.02 16.39
N ARG A 209 1.16 18.62 16.93
CA ARG A 209 1.01 17.33 17.62
C ARG A 209 1.10 16.17 16.62
N GLU A 210 0.32 16.21 15.56
CA GLU A 210 0.27 15.15 14.55
C GLU A 210 1.58 14.97 13.79
N LYS A 211 2.32 16.05 13.56
CA LYS A 211 3.58 16.06 12.83
C LYS A 211 4.79 16.34 13.71
N ALA A 212 4.69 16.03 15.00
CA ALA A 212 5.74 16.36 15.97
C ALA A 212 7.11 15.80 15.59
N LEU A 213 7.15 14.55 15.13
CA LEU A 213 8.39 13.92 14.71
C LEU A 213 8.99 14.60 13.47
N GLU A 214 8.16 14.99 12.52
CA GLU A 214 8.55 15.72 11.32
C GLU A 214 9.13 17.08 11.66
N PHE A 215 8.50 17.82 12.59
CA PHE A 215 9.04 19.09 13.11
C PHE A 215 10.37 18.90 13.84
N CYS A 216 10.50 17.87 14.66
CA CYS A 216 11.72 17.56 15.40
C CYS A 216 12.90 17.21 14.47
N THR A 217 12.61 16.66 13.30
CA THR A 217 13.62 16.18 12.32
C THR A 217 13.85 17.15 11.16
N CYS A 218 13.15 18.29 11.15
CA CYS A 218 13.35 19.32 10.15
C CYS A 218 14.68 20.08 10.40
N PRO A 219 15.68 19.98 9.50
CA PRO A 219 16.93 20.73 9.65
C PRO A 219 16.67 22.24 9.63
N TRP A 220 17.33 22.95 10.53
CA TRP A 220 17.29 24.41 10.59
C TRP A 220 15.88 25.01 10.70
N PHE A 221 14.97 24.31 11.41
CA PHE A 221 13.61 24.77 11.62
C PHE A 221 13.57 26.12 12.37
N ASP A 222 13.02 27.15 11.73
CA ASP A 222 12.79 28.49 12.31
C ASP A 222 11.30 28.64 12.68
N ALA A 223 10.98 28.42 13.94
CA ALA A 223 9.61 28.50 14.45
C ALA A 223 8.96 29.88 14.24
N LYS A 224 9.74 31.00 14.34
CA LYS A 224 9.21 32.34 14.14
C LYS A 224 8.84 32.58 12.70
N LYS A 225 9.73 32.22 11.79
CA LYS A 225 9.47 32.30 10.34
C LYS A 225 8.31 31.41 9.94
N PHE A 226 8.28 30.14 10.44
CA PHE A 226 7.19 29.23 10.18
C PHE A 226 5.85 29.84 10.60
N TYR A 227 5.74 30.37 11.83
CA TYR A 227 4.50 30.93 12.32
C TYR A 227 4.07 32.17 11.50
N THR A 228 5.02 33.01 11.08
CA THR A 228 4.74 34.17 10.22
C THR A 228 4.22 33.73 8.85
N ASP A 229 4.88 32.76 8.21
CA ASP A 229 4.48 32.24 6.91
C ASP A 229 3.14 31.51 7.01
N ALA A 230 2.90 30.73 8.07
CA ALA A 230 1.63 30.04 8.35
C ALA A 230 0.49 31.04 8.56
N SER A 231 0.73 32.14 9.31
CA SER A 231 -0.26 33.20 9.52
C SER A 231 -0.66 33.89 8.22
N LEU A 232 0.31 34.14 7.36
CA LEU A 232 0.05 34.74 6.04
C LEU A 232 -0.79 33.80 5.16
N GLN A 233 -0.43 32.50 5.12
CA GLN A 233 -1.15 31.53 4.32
C GLN A 233 -2.58 31.30 4.83
N ALA A 234 -2.76 31.17 6.15
CA ALA A 234 -4.09 31.03 6.75
C ALA A 234 -4.98 32.23 6.44
N PHE A 235 -4.41 33.47 6.50
CA PHE A 235 -5.14 34.67 6.13
C PHE A 235 -5.55 34.69 4.65
N ASN A 236 -4.63 34.33 3.74
CA ASN A 236 -4.93 34.28 2.31
C ASN A 236 -5.98 33.18 2.00
N LEU A 237 -5.86 31.99 2.62
CA LEU A 237 -6.82 30.91 2.49
C LEU A 237 -8.23 31.30 2.96
N GLN A 238 -8.32 32.00 4.10
CA GLN A 238 -9.60 32.53 4.59
C GLN A 238 -10.25 33.47 3.56
N GLN A 239 -9.43 34.38 2.96
CA GLN A 239 -9.96 35.29 1.92
C GLN A 239 -10.42 34.51 0.67
N VAL A 240 -9.65 33.50 0.22
CA VAL A 240 -10.05 32.66 -0.92
C VAL A 240 -11.35 31.91 -0.64
N VAL A 241 -11.48 31.31 0.55
CA VAL A 241 -12.70 30.59 0.94
C VAL A 241 -13.89 31.56 1.02
N ASP A 242 -13.73 32.78 1.53
CA ASP A 242 -14.77 33.80 1.57
C ASP A 242 -15.17 34.30 0.16
N ILE A 243 -14.28 34.27 -0.82
CA ILE A 243 -14.58 34.57 -2.23
C ILE A 243 -15.32 33.39 -2.87
N LEU A 244 -14.81 32.17 -2.76
CA LEU A 244 -15.39 30.99 -3.42
C LEU A 244 -16.70 30.53 -2.76
N PHE A 245 -16.83 30.69 -1.43
CA PHE A 245 -17.94 30.22 -0.61
C PHE A 245 -18.43 31.28 0.35
N PRO A 246 -19.04 32.39 -0.15
CA PRO A 246 -19.48 33.50 0.69
C PRO A 246 -20.54 33.06 1.68
N ARG A 247 -20.42 33.49 2.95
CA ARG A 247 -21.32 33.15 4.04
C ARG A 247 -22.50 34.13 4.17
N THR A 248 -22.35 35.32 3.64
CA THR A 248 -23.35 36.39 3.74
C THR A 248 -23.70 36.97 2.38
N ALA A 249 -24.93 37.51 2.25
CA ALA A 249 -25.34 38.17 1.02
C ALA A 249 -24.41 39.34 0.62
N SER A 250 -23.85 40.03 1.59
CA SER A 250 -22.88 41.12 1.35
C SER A 250 -21.57 40.61 0.76
N GLN A 251 -21.06 39.47 1.25
CA GLN A 251 -19.87 38.84 0.68
C GLN A 251 -20.15 38.35 -0.76
N ALA A 252 -21.28 37.70 -0.99
CA ALA A 252 -21.68 37.24 -2.31
C ALA A 252 -21.81 38.40 -3.33
N GLN A 253 -22.38 39.54 -2.91
CA GLN A 253 -22.45 40.77 -3.72
C GLN A 253 -21.05 41.33 -4.03
N MET A 254 -20.16 41.33 -3.06
CA MET A 254 -18.77 41.78 -3.28
C MET A 254 -18.01 40.87 -4.24
N THR A 255 -18.20 39.55 -4.13
CA THR A 255 -17.60 38.56 -5.05
C THR A 255 -18.10 38.75 -6.47
N ALA A 256 -19.43 38.87 -6.64
CA ALA A 256 -20.05 39.12 -7.93
C ALA A 256 -19.62 40.48 -8.55
N PHE A 257 -19.45 41.50 -7.73
CA PHE A 257 -18.97 42.81 -8.17
C PHE A 257 -17.52 42.76 -8.69
N ARG A 258 -16.71 41.81 -8.18
CA ARG A 258 -15.35 41.57 -8.65
C ARG A 258 -15.32 40.69 -9.92
N GLY A 259 -16.48 40.23 -10.38
CA GLY A 259 -16.58 39.33 -11.53
C GLY A 259 -16.14 37.89 -11.23
N GLU A 260 -16.04 37.51 -9.96
CA GLU A 260 -15.71 36.17 -9.52
C GLU A 260 -16.94 35.29 -9.37
N GLU A 261 -16.84 34.02 -9.73
CA GLU A 261 -17.87 33.03 -9.46
C GLU A 261 -17.78 32.55 -8.01
N PHE A 262 -18.93 32.26 -7.42
CA PHE A 262 -19.00 31.68 -6.08
C PHE A 262 -19.94 30.47 -6.05
N TYR A 263 -19.76 29.62 -5.05
CA TYR A 263 -20.39 28.31 -4.95
C TYR A 263 -21.08 28.15 -3.62
N ASP A 264 -22.02 27.18 -3.57
CA ASP A 264 -22.69 26.82 -2.33
C ASP A 264 -21.71 26.03 -1.44
N ARG A 265 -21.41 26.61 -0.27
CA ARG A 265 -20.51 26.00 0.72
C ARG A 265 -20.98 24.60 1.16
N LYS A 266 -22.28 24.35 1.19
CA LYS A 266 -22.83 23.04 1.54
C LYS A 266 -22.41 21.94 0.58
N LYS A 267 -22.00 22.30 -0.61
CA LYS A 267 -21.50 21.37 -1.64
C LYS A 267 -19.99 21.17 -1.63
N ALA A 268 -19.26 21.91 -0.79
CA ALA A 268 -17.81 21.76 -0.72
C ALA A 268 -17.44 20.39 -0.16
N ILE A 269 -16.61 19.66 -0.87
CA ILE A 269 -16.02 18.36 -0.47
C ILE A 269 -14.52 18.54 -0.36
N LEU A 270 -13.96 18.05 0.74
CA LEU A 270 -12.54 18.02 1.02
C LEU A 270 -11.95 16.64 0.68
N GLU A 271 -10.81 16.66 0.04
CA GLU A 271 -9.97 15.49 -0.22
C GLU A 271 -10.69 14.29 -0.89
N PRO A 272 -11.64 14.51 -1.83
CA PRO A 272 -12.29 13.42 -2.53
C PRO A 272 -11.29 12.62 -3.38
N SER A 273 -11.41 11.30 -3.33
CA SER A 273 -10.55 10.39 -4.09
C SER A 273 -11.25 9.87 -5.34
N PHE A 274 -10.46 9.54 -6.35
CA PHE A 274 -10.95 9.05 -7.63
C PHE A 274 -10.08 7.92 -8.19
N VAL A 275 -10.74 6.98 -8.83
CA VAL A 275 -10.15 5.92 -9.64
C VAL A 275 -10.63 6.12 -11.08
N CYS A 276 -9.71 6.29 -12.02
CA CYS A 276 -10.03 6.49 -13.44
C CYS A 276 -9.25 5.48 -14.31
N GLU A 277 -9.82 4.30 -14.44
CA GLU A 277 -9.23 3.24 -15.27
C GLU A 277 -9.21 3.64 -16.76
N ALA A 278 -10.15 4.47 -17.22
CA ALA A 278 -10.13 4.97 -18.59
C ALA A 278 -8.81 5.64 -18.94
N LEU A 279 -8.23 6.41 -18.03
CA LEU A 279 -6.95 7.10 -18.17
C LEU A 279 -5.77 6.37 -17.50
N GLY A 280 -6.03 5.29 -16.76
CA GLY A 280 -5.01 4.56 -16.00
C GLY A 280 -4.39 5.37 -14.88
N ILE A 281 -5.16 6.24 -14.22
CA ILE A 281 -4.71 7.14 -13.15
C ILE A 281 -5.65 7.13 -11.96
N GLN A 282 -5.13 7.50 -10.81
CA GLN A 282 -5.89 7.71 -9.58
C GLN A 282 -5.36 8.94 -8.85
N GLY A 283 -6.17 9.49 -7.94
CA GLY A 283 -5.69 10.61 -7.15
C GLY A 283 -6.74 11.17 -6.21
N ARG A 284 -6.33 12.18 -5.44
CA ARG A 284 -7.13 12.87 -4.45
C ARG A 284 -7.02 14.38 -4.68
N VAL A 285 -8.14 15.04 -4.81
CA VAL A 285 -8.25 16.49 -5.06
C VAL A 285 -8.36 17.22 -3.73
N ASP A 286 -7.71 18.36 -3.55
CA ASP A 286 -7.75 19.10 -2.28
C ASP A 286 -9.17 19.60 -1.96
N LEU A 287 -9.84 20.21 -2.93
CA LEU A 287 -11.18 20.77 -2.74
C LEU A 287 -11.99 20.75 -4.04
N MET A 288 -13.22 20.31 -3.97
CA MET A 288 -14.20 20.43 -5.07
C MET A 288 -15.62 20.62 -4.56
N THR A 289 -16.58 20.74 -5.48
CA THR A 289 -18.00 20.73 -5.15
C THR A 289 -18.67 19.43 -5.61
N THR A 290 -19.69 18.96 -4.88
CA THR A 290 -20.44 17.72 -5.18
C THR A 290 -21.05 17.70 -6.57
N ASP A 291 -21.37 18.88 -7.14
CA ASP A 291 -21.88 19.04 -8.50
C ASP A 291 -20.77 19.21 -9.56
N CYS A 292 -19.53 19.00 -9.17
CA CYS A 292 -18.32 19.11 -10.02
C CYS A 292 -18.18 20.46 -10.75
N LYS A 293 -18.75 21.53 -10.23
CA LYS A 293 -18.63 22.87 -10.86
C LYS A 293 -17.33 23.58 -10.54
N LEU A 294 -16.72 23.25 -9.43
CA LEU A 294 -15.46 23.79 -8.96
C LEU A 294 -14.48 22.66 -8.65
N LEU A 295 -13.25 22.82 -9.06
CA LEU A 295 -12.09 21.99 -8.72
C LEU A 295 -10.94 22.90 -8.34
N VAL A 296 -10.38 22.72 -7.15
CA VAL A 296 -9.26 23.50 -6.62
C VAL A 296 -8.13 22.57 -6.19
N GLU A 297 -6.93 22.87 -6.67
CA GLU A 297 -5.69 22.26 -6.19
C GLU A 297 -4.85 23.32 -5.48
N GLN A 298 -4.45 23.07 -4.22
CA GLN A 298 -3.77 24.02 -3.36
C GLN A 298 -2.27 23.76 -3.32
N LYS A 299 -1.47 24.81 -3.41
CA LYS A 299 -0.01 24.80 -3.29
C LYS A 299 0.47 25.89 -2.33
N SER A 300 1.30 25.52 -1.37
CA SER A 300 1.88 26.44 -0.37
C SER A 300 3.21 27.07 -0.83
N GLY A 301 3.81 26.52 -1.89
CA GLY A 301 5.14 26.86 -2.36
C GLY A 301 5.24 28.20 -3.09
N ARG A 302 6.48 28.58 -3.39
CA ARG A 302 6.77 29.76 -4.23
C ARG A 302 6.41 29.49 -5.68
N ASN A 303 5.91 30.53 -6.34
CA ASN A 303 5.79 30.57 -7.78
C ASN A 303 6.59 31.77 -8.30
N MET A 304 7.71 31.49 -8.97
CA MET A 304 8.61 32.54 -9.47
C MET A 304 7.94 33.45 -10.52
N ASN A 305 6.97 32.94 -11.26
CA ASN A 305 6.25 33.74 -12.25
C ASN A 305 5.36 34.78 -11.59
N ILE A 306 4.71 34.45 -10.46
CA ILE A 306 3.95 35.43 -9.67
C ILE A 306 4.90 36.49 -9.11
N GLU A 307 6.03 36.08 -8.52
CA GLU A 307 6.98 37.01 -7.93
C GLU A 307 7.61 37.93 -8.99
N SER A 308 7.91 37.44 -10.16
CA SER A 308 8.41 38.25 -11.28
C SER A 308 7.36 39.24 -11.77
N HIS A 309 6.09 38.84 -11.87
CA HIS A 309 4.99 39.75 -12.22
C HIS A 309 4.76 40.85 -11.21
N GLN A 310 4.88 40.54 -9.92
CA GLN A 310 4.76 41.54 -8.87
C GLN A 310 5.87 42.62 -8.90
N THR A 311 7.06 42.26 -9.36
CA THR A 311 8.18 43.18 -9.51
C THR A 311 8.24 43.90 -10.86
N ASP A 312 7.76 43.25 -11.92
CA ASP A 312 7.65 43.78 -13.29
C ASP A 312 6.31 43.31 -13.93
N PRO A 313 5.29 44.18 -13.97
CA PRO A 313 3.99 43.88 -14.53
C PRO A 313 3.98 43.49 -16.01
N SER A 314 5.08 43.71 -16.77
CA SER A 314 5.21 43.22 -18.13
C SER A 314 5.39 41.70 -18.19
N TYR A 315 5.82 41.07 -17.09
CA TYR A 315 5.88 39.64 -16.96
C TYR A 315 4.51 39.03 -16.79
N HIS A 316 4.20 37.94 -17.52
CA HIS A 316 2.96 37.22 -17.33
C HIS A 316 3.04 36.32 -16.09
N SER A 317 2.05 36.44 -15.20
CA SER A 317 1.87 35.50 -14.10
C SER A 317 1.23 34.22 -14.62
N TYR A 318 1.90 33.10 -14.46
CA TYR A 318 1.37 31.80 -14.87
C TYR A 318 1.78 30.68 -13.91
N GLN A 319 1.05 29.58 -13.97
CA GLN A 319 1.24 28.42 -13.14
C GLN A 319 2.56 27.67 -13.44
N LEU A 320 3.09 26.96 -12.45
CA LEU A 320 4.19 26.03 -12.67
C LEU A 320 3.69 24.76 -13.35
N GLU A 321 4.45 24.23 -14.27
CA GLU A 321 4.07 23.09 -15.13
C GLU A 321 3.65 21.84 -14.33
N PRO A 322 4.40 21.37 -13.30
CA PRO A 322 3.98 20.20 -12.51
C PRO A 322 2.60 20.39 -11.88
N HIS A 323 2.31 21.59 -11.34
CA HIS A 323 1.02 21.88 -10.71
C HIS A 323 -0.10 21.96 -11.76
N TYR A 324 0.21 22.43 -12.95
CA TYR A 324 -0.73 22.47 -14.04
C TYR A 324 -1.07 21.08 -14.56
N VAL A 325 -0.06 20.23 -14.76
CA VAL A 325 -0.24 18.81 -15.14
C VAL A 325 -1.14 18.10 -14.14
N GLN A 326 -0.89 18.27 -12.85
CA GLN A 326 -1.70 17.67 -11.80
C GLN A 326 -3.18 18.06 -11.93
N LEU A 327 -3.45 19.35 -12.10
CA LEU A 327 -4.80 19.87 -12.21
C LEU A 327 -5.49 19.42 -13.50
N LEU A 328 -4.77 19.35 -14.63
CA LEU A 328 -5.29 18.85 -15.89
C LEU A 328 -5.67 17.38 -15.83
N LEU A 329 -4.87 16.56 -15.15
CA LEU A 329 -5.17 15.14 -14.95
C LEU A 329 -6.42 14.94 -14.09
N TYR A 330 -6.61 15.70 -13.00
CA TYR A 330 -7.87 15.68 -12.23
C TYR A 330 -9.06 16.10 -13.07
N TYR A 331 -8.90 17.13 -13.89
CA TYR A 331 -9.96 17.52 -14.80
C TYR A 331 -10.29 16.40 -15.81
N GLY A 332 -9.28 15.72 -16.33
CA GLY A 332 -9.46 14.55 -17.20
C GLY A 332 -10.23 13.42 -16.51
N VAL A 333 -9.96 13.17 -15.21
CA VAL A 333 -10.73 12.21 -14.40
C VAL A 333 -12.22 12.59 -14.38
N LEU A 334 -12.52 13.84 -14.09
CA LEU A 334 -13.93 14.32 -14.05
C LEU A 334 -14.60 14.15 -15.42
N GLN A 335 -13.92 14.45 -16.51
CA GLN A 335 -14.45 14.28 -17.86
C GLN A 335 -14.79 12.84 -18.22
N HIS A 336 -13.90 11.89 -17.87
CA HIS A 336 -14.08 10.48 -18.22
C HIS A 336 -15.02 9.74 -17.27
N ASN A 337 -14.91 9.97 -15.97
CA ASN A 337 -15.75 9.30 -14.97
C ASN A 337 -17.19 9.85 -14.95
N PHE A 338 -17.37 11.18 -15.03
CA PHE A 338 -18.67 11.84 -14.86
C PHE A 338 -19.22 12.41 -16.16
N LYS A 339 -18.53 12.22 -17.29
CA LYS A 339 -18.95 12.67 -18.63
C LYS A 339 -19.26 14.17 -18.69
N LEU A 340 -18.50 14.97 -17.96
CA LEU A 340 -18.70 16.42 -17.90
C LEU A 340 -18.18 17.12 -19.17
N SER A 341 -18.89 18.17 -19.63
CA SER A 341 -18.41 19.03 -20.72
C SER A 341 -17.48 20.13 -20.18
N ASN A 342 -16.53 20.57 -21.01
CA ASN A 342 -15.52 21.59 -20.66
C ASN A 342 -16.11 22.89 -20.10
N GLU A 343 -17.30 23.26 -20.50
CA GLU A 343 -17.94 24.54 -20.13
C GLU A 343 -18.52 24.57 -18.70
N ARG A 344 -18.48 23.43 -17.98
CA ARG A 344 -19.20 23.29 -16.69
C ARG A 344 -18.30 23.29 -15.48
N VAL A 345 -16.99 23.07 -15.64
CA VAL A 345 -16.06 22.95 -14.52
C VAL A 345 -15.13 24.14 -14.47
N ASN A 346 -15.16 24.87 -13.37
CA ASN A 346 -14.20 25.93 -13.10
C ASN A 346 -12.98 25.32 -12.38
N ILE A 347 -11.85 25.25 -13.06
CA ILE A 347 -10.61 24.68 -12.53
C ILE A 347 -9.71 25.79 -12.01
N ARG A 348 -9.30 25.67 -10.77
CA ARG A 348 -8.53 26.69 -10.05
C ARG A 348 -7.25 26.09 -9.46
N LEU A 349 -6.15 26.80 -9.64
CA LEU A 349 -4.89 26.55 -8.95
C LEU A 349 -4.67 27.62 -7.89
N LEU A 350 -4.53 27.18 -6.63
CA LEU A 350 -4.43 28.08 -5.49
C LEU A 350 -3.02 28.05 -4.89
N TYR A 351 -2.28 29.16 -5.05
CA TYR A 351 -1.02 29.38 -4.35
C TYR A 351 -1.27 30.17 -3.06
N SER A 352 -1.43 29.48 -1.94
CA SER A 352 -1.84 30.06 -0.65
C SER A 352 -0.83 31.06 -0.07
N LYS A 353 0.42 31.05 -0.55
CA LYS A 353 1.42 32.04 -0.16
C LYS A 353 1.07 33.48 -0.59
N TYR A 354 0.31 33.64 -1.67
CA TYR A 354 0.01 34.94 -2.27
C TYR A 354 -1.43 35.35 -1.99
N GLN A 355 -1.69 36.67 -2.09
CA GLN A 355 -3.06 37.20 -1.98
C GLN A 355 -3.96 36.60 -3.09
N PRO A 356 -5.29 36.53 -2.86
CA PRO A 356 -6.20 35.91 -3.81
C PRO A 356 -6.11 36.43 -5.25
N GLN A 357 -5.81 37.73 -5.44
CA GLN A 357 -5.67 38.33 -6.77
C GLN A 357 -4.55 37.71 -7.62
N ASP A 358 -3.45 37.30 -6.95
CA ASP A 358 -2.29 36.70 -7.61
C ASP A 358 -2.30 35.18 -7.43
N GLY A 359 -2.78 34.68 -6.28
CA GLY A 359 -2.67 33.29 -5.86
C GLY A 359 -3.80 32.40 -6.35
N LEU A 360 -5.02 32.89 -6.56
CA LEU A 360 -6.17 32.10 -7.03
C LEU A 360 -6.30 32.21 -8.55
N MET A 361 -5.63 31.34 -9.27
CA MET A 361 -5.57 31.36 -10.73
C MET A 361 -6.72 30.57 -11.34
N VAL A 362 -7.41 31.16 -12.32
CA VAL A 362 -8.28 30.44 -13.25
C VAL A 362 -7.39 29.75 -14.27
N VAL A 363 -7.56 28.46 -14.45
CA VAL A 363 -6.74 27.67 -15.36
C VAL A 363 -7.63 27.15 -16.50
N ALA A 364 -7.18 27.37 -17.72
CA ALA A 364 -7.84 26.82 -18.90
C ALA A 364 -7.38 25.37 -19.17
N TYR A 365 -8.24 24.56 -19.75
CA TYR A 365 -7.82 23.25 -20.21
C TYR A 365 -6.86 23.36 -21.39
N TYR A 366 -5.65 22.82 -21.22
CA TYR A 366 -4.64 22.78 -22.27
C TYR A 366 -4.41 21.35 -22.75
N ARG A 367 -5.08 21.01 -23.85
CA ARG A 367 -5.15 19.67 -24.40
C ARG A 367 -3.77 19.06 -24.69
N LYS A 368 -2.84 19.84 -25.25
CA LYS A 368 -1.50 19.34 -25.60
C LYS A 368 -0.75 18.85 -24.36
N LEU A 369 -0.73 19.65 -23.28
CA LEU A 369 -0.05 19.28 -22.02
C LEU A 369 -0.74 18.09 -21.34
N PHE A 370 -2.07 18.01 -21.42
CA PHE A 370 -2.80 16.84 -20.95
C PHE A 370 -2.41 15.57 -21.71
N GLN A 371 -2.34 15.64 -23.04
CA GLN A 371 -1.89 14.52 -23.88
C GLN A 371 -0.45 14.12 -23.57
N GLU A 372 0.44 15.09 -23.37
CA GLU A 372 1.83 14.86 -22.97
C GLU A 372 1.92 14.16 -21.60
N ALA A 373 1.06 14.53 -20.64
CA ALA A 373 0.99 13.87 -19.34
C ALA A 373 0.55 12.40 -19.45
N ILE A 374 -0.41 12.09 -20.33
CA ILE A 374 -0.83 10.71 -20.59
C ILE A 374 0.24 9.93 -21.38
N THR A 375 0.91 10.57 -22.32
CA THR A 375 2.07 9.98 -23.02
C THR A 375 3.15 9.59 -22.04
N TYR A 376 3.51 10.49 -21.13
CA TYR A 376 4.47 10.21 -20.06
C TYR A 376 3.99 9.07 -19.14
N ARG A 377 2.72 9.07 -18.74
CA ARG A 377 2.11 7.96 -17.96
C ARG A 377 2.28 6.63 -18.72
N ASN A 378 2.05 6.59 -20.02
CA ASN A 378 2.22 5.39 -20.83
C ASN A 378 3.67 4.91 -20.86
N GLN A 379 4.62 5.83 -21.04
CA GLN A 379 6.05 5.53 -21.04
C GLN A 379 6.53 4.95 -19.70
N LEU A 380 6.14 5.58 -18.58
CA LEU A 380 6.55 5.08 -17.26
C LEU A 380 5.94 3.70 -16.92
N VAL A 381 4.71 3.45 -17.38
CA VAL A 381 4.07 2.13 -17.18
C VAL A 381 4.75 1.08 -18.03
N ALA A 382 5.00 1.36 -19.31
CA ALA A 382 5.73 0.46 -20.19
C ALA A 382 7.12 0.12 -19.64
N ALA A 383 7.87 1.11 -19.16
CA ALA A 383 9.15 0.90 -18.50
C ALA A 383 9.03 0.05 -17.22
N SER A 384 8.00 0.28 -16.42
CA SER A 384 7.76 -0.52 -15.21
C SER A 384 7.44 -1.99 -15.53
N PHE A 385 6.64 -2.23 -16.57
CA PHE A 385 6.33 -3.59 -17.04
C PHE A 385 7.56 -4.27 -17.66
N GLU A 386 8.37 -3.55 -18.40
CA GLU A 386 9.61 -4.07 -18.99
C GLU A 386 10.58 -4.49 -17.89
N ILE A 387 10.83 -3.63 -16.89
CA ILE A 387 11.68 -3.97 -15.75
C ILE A 387 11.11 -5.16 -14.96
N ALA A 388 9.80 -5.21 -14.74
CA ALA A 388 9.17 -6.32 -14.03
C ALA A 388 9.31 -7.64 -14.80
N LYS A 389 9.35 -7.62 -16.13
CA LYS A 389 9.47 -8.78 -17.00
C LYS A 389 10.93 -9.17 -17.24
N GLU A 390 11.76 -8.25 -17.70
CA GLU A 390 13.12 -8.52 -18.18
C GLU A 390 14.17 -8.40 -17.06
N GLY A 391 13.93 -7.56 -16.04
CA GLY A 391 14.84 -7.32 -14.92
C GLY A 391 15.31 -5.88 -14.81
N PHE A 392 15.59 -5.42 -13.57
CA PHE A 392 16.05 -4.06 -13.29
C PHE A 392 17.47 -3.82 -13.86
N GLU A 393 18.29 -4.86 -13.99
CA GLU A 393 19.63 -4.81 -14.56
C GLU A 393 19.68 -4.22 -15.97
N HIS A 394 18.62 -4.38 -16.75
CA HIS A 394 18.54 -3.82 -18.11
C HIS A 394 18.37 -2.29 -18.12
N ALA A 395 17.73 -1.75 -17.09
CA ALA A 395 17.54 -0.31 -16.94
C ALA A 395 18.65 0.39 -16.13
N LEU A 396 19.50 -0.35 -15.42
CA LEU A 396 20.46 0.21 -14.46
C LEU A 396 21.37 1.28 -15.08
N ASN A 397 21.86 1.05 -16.29
CA ASN A 397 22.76 1.96 -16.98
C ASN A 397 22.12 3.29 -17.39
N GLU A 398 20.79 3.35 -17.43
CA GLU A 398 20.05 4.56 -17.76
C GLU A 398 19.85 5.50 -16.55
N PHE A 399 20.10 5.01 -15.33
CA PHE A 399 20.01 5.83 -14.11
C PHE A 399 21.23 6.75 -13.97
N THR A 400 21.43 7.67 -14.87
CA THR A 400 22.47 8.69 -14.82
C THR A 400 21.88 10.10 -14.99
N PRO A 401 22.48 11.14 -14.38
CA PRO A 401 22.01 12.51 -14.55
C PRO A 401 21.97 12.96 -16.02
N GLU A 402 22.86 12.41 -16.85
CA GLU A 402 22.96 12.71 -18.29
C GLU A 402 21.77 12.18 -19.08
N VAL A 403 21.39 10.92 -18.86
CA VAL A 403 20.23 10.27 -19.52
C VAL A 403 18.93 10.88 -19.02
N LEU A 404 18.82 11.12 -17.69
CA LEU A 404 17.61 11.67 -17.09
C LEU A 404 17.35 13.12 -17.47
N ASN A 405 18.35 13.86 -17.95
CA ASN A 405 18.25 15.24 -18.42
C ASN A 405 17.84 15.29 -19.91
N VAL A 406 16.61 14.89 -20.20
CA VAL A 406 16.09 14.81 -21.57
C VAL A 406 16.08 16.16 -22.28
N ALA A 407 15.86 17.26 -21.53
CA ALA A 407 15.88 18.62 -22.08
C ALA A 407 17.29 19.13 -22.39
N GLY A 408 18.35 18.42 -22.02
CA GLY A 408 19.73 18.85 -22.22
C GLY A 408 20.10 20.13 -21.48
N THR A 409 19.42 20.43 -20.38
CA THR A 409 19.60 21.67 -19.59
C THR A 409 21.01 21.72 -19.02
N GLN A 410 21.72 22.86 -19.25
CA GLN A 410 23.10 23.09 -18.80
C GLN A 410 23.26 24.43 -18.06
N ASP A 411 22.19 25.03 -17.61
CA ASP A 411 22.21 26.29 -16.89
C ASP A 411 22.84 26.18 -15.50
N PHE A 412 23.09 27.32 -14.87
CA PHE A 412 23.69 27.41 -13.55
C PHE A 412 22.85 26.71 -12.48
N PHE A 413 21.52 26.81 -12.60
CA PHE A 413 20.61 26.24 -11.60
C PHE A 413 20.64 24.70 -11.66
N TYR A 414 20.57 24.13 -12.88
CA TYR A 414 20.69 22.70 -13.06
C TYR A 414 22.02 22.17 -12.52
N ASN A 415 23.13 22.73 -12.98
CA ASN A 415 24.46 22.22 -12.61
C ASN A 415 24.77 22.37 -11.11
N LYS A 416 24.28 23.44 -10.46
CA LYS A 416 24.57 23.71 -9.04
C LYS A 416 23.63 22.97 -8.09
N TYR A 417 22.38 22.78 -8.45
CA TYR A 417 21.36 22.30 -7.52
C TYR A 417 20.69 20.99 -7.95
N LEU A 418 20.30 20.86 -9.24
CA LEU A 418 19.50 19.69 -9.67
C LEU A 418 20.38 18.47 -9.97
N LYS A 419 21.45 18.65 -10.76
CA LYS A 419 22.37 17.56 -11.08
C LYS A 419 22.97 16.91 -9.83
N PRO A 420 23.48 17.62 -8.79
CA PRO A 420 23.94 16.99 -7.56
C PRO A 420 22.88 16.21 -6.80
N GLN A 421 21.61 16.62 -6.87
CA GLN A 421 20.51 15.86 -6.26
C GLN A 421 20.22 14.56 -7.03
N LEU A 422 20.34 14.58 -8.36
CA LEU A 422 20.24 13.35 -9.17
C LEU A 422 21.41 12.43 -8.87
N SER A 423 22.65 12.94 -8.92
CA SER A 423 23.86 12.18 -8.61
C SER A 423 23.83 11.54 -7.23
N ALA A 424 23.30 12.20 -6.22
CA ALA A 424 23.18 11.63 -4.88
C ALA A 424 22.35 10.34 -4.82
N ILE A 425 21.47 10.13 -5.80
CA ILE A 425 20.63 8.92 -5.90
C ILE A 425 21.24 7.93 -6.90
N THR A 426 21.77 8.42 -8.02
CA THR A 426 22.23 7.57 -9.12
C THR A 426 23.66 7.06 -8.91
N ASP A 427 24.58 7.87 -8.35
CA ASP A 427 25.99 7.45 -8.18
C ASP A 427 26.15 6.19 -7.31
N PRO A 428 25.39 5.99 -6.20
CA PRO A 428 25.45 4.76 -5.44
C PRO A 428 25.12 3.50 -6.24
N LEU A 429 24.25 3.59 -7.25
CA LEU A 429 23.84 2.47 -8.10
C LEU A 429 25.02 1.94 -8.94
N HIS A 430 25.94 2.83 -9.32
CA HIS A 430 27.12 2.53 -10.16
C HIS A 430 28.39 2.25 -9.37
N ALA A 431 28.30 2.29 -8.04
CA ALA A 431 29.45 2.04 -7.14
C ALA A 431 29.36 0.66 -6.44
N LEU A 432 28.48 -0.21 -6.93
CA LEU A 432 28.22 -1.52 -6.33
C LEU A 432 29.27 -2.57 -6.75
N SER A 433 29.59 -3.49 -5.85
CA SER A 433 30.29 -4.73 -6.22
C SER A 433 29.35 -5.65 -7.01
N PRO A 434 29.86 -6.64 -7.77
CA PRO A 434 29.03 -7.55 -8.55
C PRO A 434 27.92 -8.25 -7.73
N LEU A 435 28.22 -8.62 -6.48
CA LEU A 435 27.23 -9.23 -5.58
C LEU A 435 26.16 -8.23 -5.14
N GLU A 436 26.57 -7.02 -4.77
CA GLU A 436 25.64 -5.95 -4.37
C GLU A 436 24.74 -5.54 -5.54
N GLU A 437 25.29 -5.47 -6.75
CA GLU A 437 24.58 -5.15 -7.98
C GLU A 437 23.54 -6.24 -8.31
N ALA A 438 23.93 -7.51 -8.30
CA ALA A 438 23.04 -8.63 -8.50
C ALA A 438 21.91 -8.65 -7.46
N TYR A 439 22.26 -8.42 -6.18
CA TYR A 439 21.30 -8.35 -5.09
C TYR A 439 20.30 -7.21 -5.29
N PHE A 440 20.78 -6.01 -5.52
CA PHE A 440 19.92 -4.84 -5.72
C PHE A 440 18.98 -5.00 -6.92
N CYS A 441 19.54 -5.38 -8.08
CA CYS A 441 18.74 -5.56 -9.29
C CYS A 441 17.69 -6.66 -9.12
N ARG A 442 18.04 -7.78 -8.52
CA ARG A 442 17.10 -8.88 -8.29
C ARG A 442 15.97 -8.49 -7.34
N MET A 443 16.30 -7.82 -6.23
CA MET A 443 15.30 -7.37 -5.26
C MET A 443 14.41 -6.25 -5.84
N MET A 444 14.96 -5.34 -6.64
CA MET A 444 14.17 -4.31 -7.36
C MET A 444 13.19 -4.96 -8.33
N THR A 445 13.64 -5.92 -9.13
CA THR A 445 12.79 -6.69 -10.05
C THR A 445 11.67 -7.38 -9.28
N PHE A 446 11.98 -8.03 -8.16
CA PHE A 446 11.01 -8.69 -7.31
C PHE A 446 9.94 -7.71 -6.80
N VAL A 447 10.35 -6.57 -6.25
CA VAL A 447 9.43 -5.56 -5.71
C VAL A 447 8.53 -4.97 -6.79
N LEU A 448 9.07 -4.67 -7.97
CA LEU A 448 8.28 -4.12 -9.09
C LEU A 448 7.31 -5.15 -9.69
N ARG A 449 7.70 -6.41 -9.72
CA ARG A 449 6.83 -7.51 -10.16
C ARG A 449 5.68 -7.74 -9.16
N GLU A 450 5.95 -7.70 -7.85
CA GLU A 450 4.91 -7.72 -6.81
C GLU A 450 3.93 -6.55 -6.98
N GLN A 451 4.43 -5.35 -7.23
CA GLN A 451 3.58 -4.19 -7.48
C GLN A 451 2.70 -4.38 -8.73
N MET A 452 3.28 -4.88 -9.81
CA MET A 452 2.55 -5.15 -11.04
C MET A 452 1.40 -6.14 -10.78
N ILE A 453 1.69 -7.28 -10.14
CA ILE A 453 0.69 -8.29 -9.82
C ILE A 453 -0.36 -7.75 -8.86
N SER A 454 0.03 -7.02 -7.83
CA SER A 454 -0.90 -6.38 -6.89
C SER A 454 -1.86 -5.39 -7.57
N LYS A 455 -1.43 -4.74 -8.65
CA LYS A 455 -2.27 -3.79 -9.39
C LYS A 455 -3.16 -4.45 -10.43
N VAL A 456 -2.60 -5.31 -11.26
CA VAL A 456 -3.29 -5.86 -12.44
C VAL A 456 -3.67 -7.34 -12.35
N GLY A 457 -3.27 -8.00 -11.26
CA GLY A 457 -3.49 -9.43 -11.05
C GLY A 457 -2.42 -10.32 -11.68
N ALA A 458 -2.37 -11.58 -11.24
CA ALA A 458 -1.54 -12.62 -11.83
C ALA A 458 -2.22 -13.22 -13.07
N GLN A 459 -1.41 -13.75 -14.00
CA GLN A 459 -1.94 -14.44 -15.18
C GLN A 459 -2.72 -15.72 -14.83
N GLU A 460 -2.44 -16.34 -13.70
CA GLU A 460 -3.08 -17.57 -13.19
C GLU A 460 -3.97 -17.28 -11.96
N GLY A 461 -4.90 -16.47 -12.11
CA GLY A 461 -6.17 -16.13 -11.53
C GLY A 461 -6.61 -16.57 -10.11
N THR A 462 -5.80 -16.51 -9.06
CA THR A 462 -6.31 -16.72 -7.68
C THR A 462 -6.08 -15.58 -6.71
N ASN A 463 -5.30 -14.57 -7.08
CA ASN A 463 -4.95 -13.47 -6.19
C ASN A 463 -5.82 -12.23 -6.48
N THR A 464 -6.32 -11.59 -5.44
CA THR A 464 -7.02 -10.31 -5.53
C THR A 464 -6.05 -9.19 -5.92
N SER A 465 -6.46 -8.37 -6.87
CA SER A 465 -5.70 -7.20 -7.35
C SER A 465 -6.49 -5.91 -7.16
N SER A 466 -5.80 -4.78 -7.24
CA SER A 466 -6.47 -3.47 -7.20
C SER A 466 -7.45 -3.29 -8.37
N SER A 467 -7.16 -3.90 -9.53
CA SER A 467 -8.03 -3.85 -10.70
C SER A 467 -9.36 -4.58 -10.50
N ASP A 468 -9.47 -5.48 -9.52
CA ASP A 468 -10.72 -6.17 -9.20
C ASP A 468 -11.84 -5.21 -8.77
N LEU A 469 -11.47 -4.01 -8.30
CA LEU A 469 -12.43 -2.95 -8.00
C LEU A 469 -13.33 -2.57 -9.20
N TRP A 470 -12.89 -2.81 -10.43
CA TRP A 470 -13.66 -2.49 -11.64
C TRP A 470 -13.70 -3.62 -12.68
N THR A 471 -12.89 -4.64 -12.56
CA THR A 471 -12.86 -5.79 -13.49
C THR A 471 -13.65 -6.99 -12.97
N MET A 472 -13.74 -7.15 -11.64
CA MET A 472 -14.46 -8.26 -11.03
C MET A 472 -15.96 -7.96 -10.99
N PRO A 473 -16.82 -8.87 -11.47
CA PRO A 473 -18.28 -8.75 -11.36
C PRO A 473 -18.76 -8.63 -9.91
N LEU A 474 -19.88 -7.95 -9.71
CA LEU A 474 -20.44 -7.74 -8.37
C LEU A 474 -20.75 -9.06 -7.63
N SER A 475 -21.24 -10.07 -8.35
CA SER A 475 -21.47 -11.41 -7.78
C SER A 475 -20.20 -12.04 -7.23
N GLU A 476 -19.11 -11.99 -7.99
CA GLU A 476 -17.81 -12.52 -7.56
C GLU A 476 -17.21 -11.74 -6.39
N LYS A 477 -17.37 -10.39 -6.38
CA LYS A 477 -16.96 -9.58 -5.23
C LYS A 477 -17.71 -9.96 -3.95
N LYS A 478 -19.01 -10.20 -4.05
CA LYS A 478 -19.85 -10.65 -2.93
C LYS A 478 -19.44 -12.04 -2.45
N ASP A 479 -19.23 -12.97 -3.37
CA ASP A 479 -18.77 -14.32 -3.05
C ASP A 479 -17.39 -14.32 -2.40
N ALA A 480 -16.50 -13.39 -2.84
CA ALA A 480 -15.19 -13.21 -2.22
C ALA A 480 -15.26 -12.47 -0.87
N GLY A 481 -16.39 -11.84 -0.53
CA GLY A 481 -16.55 -11.02 0.66
C GLY A 481 -15.80 -9.67 0.58
N ASN A 482 -15.47 -9.18 -0.62
CA ASN A 482 -14.64 -7.99 -0.84
C ASN A 482 -15.45 -6.70 -1.01
N ILE A 483 -16.77 -6.75 -0.91
CA ILE A 483 -17.65 -5.60 -0.98
C ILE A 483 -18.83 -5.77 -0.04
N TYR A 484 -19.16 -4.71 0.70
CA TYR A 484 -20.48 -4.53 1.31
C TYR A 484 -21.32 -3.65 0.42
N THR A 485 -22.59 -4.01 0.21
CA THR A 485 -23.53 -3.26 -0.61
C THR A 485 -24.80 -2.91 0.16
N ASP A 486 -25.57 -1.97 -0.39
CA ASP A 486 -26.87 -1.57 0.14
C ASP A 486 -26.84 -1.08 1.59
N LEU A 487 -25.66 -0.58 2.02
CA LEU A 487 -25.51 0.02 3.32
C LEU A 487 -26.28 1.33 3.42
N HIS A 488 -26.84 1.64 4.59
CA HIS A 488 -27.51 2.91 4.84
C HIS A 488 -26.88 3.62 6.03
N ILE A 489 -26.58 4.90 5.87
CA ILE A 489 -26.05 5.72 6.95
C ILE A 489 -27.13 5.91 8.03
N ILE A 490 -26.80 5.56 9.27
CA ILE A 490 -27.67 5.76 10.44
C ILE A 490 -27.17 6.87 11.35
N ARG A 491 -25.86 7.17 11.34
CA ARG A 491 -25.25 8.18 12.20
C ARG A 491 -24.05 8.82 11.53
N LYS A 492 -23.86 10.12 11.76
CA LYS A 492 -22.75 10.92 11.28
C LYS A 492 -22.26 11.77 12.43
N GLU A 493 -21.00 11.64 12.80
CA GLU A 493 -20.45 12.27 14.01
C GLU A 493 -19.14 12.97 13.69
N GLN A 494 -18.79 13.93 14.55
CA GLN A 494 -17.47 14.54 14.60
C GLN A 494 -16.68 13.85 15.70
N SER A 495 -15.49 13.37 15.42
CA SER A 495 -14.60 12.92 16.49
C SER A 495 -14.17 14.11 17.35
N SER A 496 -13.73 13.84 18.58
CA SER A 496 -13.28 14.87 19.51
C SER A 496 -12.04 15.64 19.02
N GLU A 497 -11.33 15.12 18.05
CA GLU A 497 -10.08 15.65 17.49
C GLU A 497 -10.21 16.12 16.05
N GLY A 498 -11.31 15.77 15.36
CA GLY A 498 -11.54 16.10 13.96
C GLY A 498 -12.20 17.47 13.72
N SER A 499 -11.94 18.06 12.59
CA SER A 499 -12.54 19.33 12.15
C SER A 499 -13.72 19.14 11.21
N GLY A 500 -14.50 18.11 11.35
CA GLY A 500 -15.66 17.86 10.50
C GLY A 500 -16.34 16.54 10.81
N TYR A 501 -17.33 16.17 10.02
CA TYR A 501 -17.98 14.85 10.11
C TYR A 501 -17.03 13.79 9.55
N ASP A 502 -16.42 13.03 10.43
CA ASP A 502 -15.38 12.05 10.10
C ASP A 502 -15.75 10.61 10.49
N THR A 503 -16.77 10.43 11.34
CA THR A 503 -17.19 9.10 11.78
C THR A 503 -18.58 8.81 11.22
N ILE A 504 -18.68 7.80 10.37
CA ILE A 504 -19.87 7.40 9.66
C ILE A 504 -20.27 6.00 10.11
N THR A 505 -21.46 5.89 10.69
CA THR A 505 -22.04 4.61 11.07
C THR A 505 -23.08 4.19 10.04
N LEU A 506 -22.97 2.96 9.54
CA LEU A 506 -23.85 2.40 8.52
C LEU A 506 -24.51 1.12 9.03
N SER A 507 -25.81 0.96 8.74
CA SER A 507 -26.49 -0.31 8.92
C SER A 507 -26.12 -1.28 7.81
N VAL A 508 -25.95 -2.55 8.17
CA VAL A 508 -25.62 -3.64 7.25
C VAL A 508 -26.87 -4.48 7.02
N PRO A 509 -27.52 -4.41 5.85
CA PRO A 509 -28.61 -5.32 5.51
C PRO A 509 -28.07 -6.72 5.25
N ASP A 510 -28.96 -7.69 5.08
CA ASP A 510 -28.62 -9.06 4.69
C ASP A 510 -27.84 -9.04 3.36
N GLN A 511 -26.57 -9.45 3.41
CA GLN A 511 -25.67 -9.52 2.27
C GLN A 511 -25.79 -10.83 1.48
N GLY A 512 -26.60 -11.77 1.95
CA GLY A 512 -26.77 -13.11 1.39
C GLY A 512 -26.27 -14.22 2.31
N LYS A 513 -26.83 -15.42 2.15
CA LYS A 513 -26.57 -16.56 3.06
C LYS A 513 -25.11 -17.04 3.05
N ASP A 514 -24.40 -16.83 1.94
CA ASP A 514 -23.03 -17.30 1.73
C ASP A 514 -21.99 -16.17 1.86
N PHE A 515 -22.42 -14.98 2.27
CA PHE A 515 -21.52 -13.84 2.41
C PHE A 515 -20.63 -13.97 3.64
N LEU A 516 -19.32 -14.09 3.39
CA LEU A 516 -18.27 -14.07 4.41
C LEU A 516 -17.39 -12.84 4.19
N PRO A 517 -17.50 -11.81 5.02
CA PRO A 517 -16.75 -10.57 4.83
C PRO A 517 -15.24 -10.81 4.97
N ASN A 518 -14.49 -10.27 4.01
CA ASN A 518 -13.03 -10.26 4.01
C ASN A 518 -12.49 -8.91 4.49
N PHE A 519 -13.09 -8.35 5.54
CA PHE A 519 -12.71 -7.07 6.12
C PHE A 519 -12.29 -7.22 7.57
N ARG A 520 -11.35 -6.38 8.01
CA ARG A 520 -10.84 -6.35 9.37
C ARG A 520 -10.86 -4.92 9.92
N ILE A 521 -10.97 -4.79 11.21
CA ILE A 521 -10.76 -3.51 11.90
C ILE A 521 -9.35 -3.02 11.59
N GLY A 522 -9.23 -1.75 11.18
CA GLY A 522 -7.99 -1.14 10.72
C GLY A 522 -7.75 -1.18 9.21
N ASP A 523 -8.58 -1.89 8.44
CA ASP A 523 -8.46 -1.91 6.98
C ASP A 523 -8.82 -0.56 6.38
N MET A 524 -8.02 -0.12 5.43
CA MET A 524 -8.31 1.06 4.63
C MET A 524 -9.39 0.74 3.60
N VAL A 525 -10.41 1.58 3.52
CA VAL A 525 -11.56 1.36 2.66
C VAL A 525 -11.94 2.61 1.87
N TYR A 526 -12.64 2.38 0.77
CA TYR A 526 -13.43 3.37 0.06
C TYR A 526 -14.89 3.26 0.51
N LEU A 527 -15.44 4.34 1.04
CA LEU A 527 -16.87 4.54 1.24
C LEU A 527 -17.40 5.38 0.09
N TYR A 528 -18.46 4.94 -0.58
CA TYR A 528 -19.07 5.71 -1.66
C TYR A 528 -20.54 5.36 -1.85
N THR A 529 -21.29 6.30 -2.42
CA THR A 529 -22.71 6.13 -2.74
C THR A 529 -22.92 5.83 -4.22
N TYR A 530 -24.02 5.15 -4.52
CA TYR A 530 -24.43 4.87 -5.89
C TYR A 530 -25.96 5.03 -6.03
N LYS A 531 -26.46 5.10 -7.27
CA LYS A 531 -27.88 5.32 -7.51
C LYS A 531 -28.69 4.06 -7.29
N LEU A 532 -29.92 4.23 -6.78
CA LEU A 532 -30.88 3.13 -6.69
C LEU A 532 -31.06 2.47 -8.07
N LYS A 533 -30.96 1.14 -8.12
CA LYS A 533 -31.04 0.28 -9.31
C LYS A 533 -29.78 0.29 -10.22
N GLU A 534 -28.72 0.97 -9.86
CA GLU A 534 -27.40 0.83 -10.48
C GLU A 534 -26.54 -0.08 -9.59
N GLU A 535 -25.55 -0.76 -10.18
CA GLU A 535 -24.54 -1.49 -9.41
C GLU A 535 -23.48 -0.52 -8.88
N PRO A 536 -22.91 -0.78 -7.70
CA PRO A 536 -21.79 0.00 -7.19
C PRO A 536 -20.59 -0.08 -8.15
N ASP A 537 -20.00 1.08 -8.47
CA ASP A 537 -18.86 1.20 -9.38
C ASP A 537 -17.98 2.36 -8.92
N VAL A 538 -16.79 2.05 -8.42
CA VAL A 538 -15.82 3.03 -7.91
C VAL A 538 -15.43 4.09 -8.96
N ARG A 539 -15.57 3.78 -10.25
CA ARG A 539 -15.24 4.69 -11.36
C ARG A 539 -16.29 5.78 -11.58
N LYS A 540 -17.49 5.60 -11.06
CA LYS A 540 -18.64 6.52 -11.24
C LYS A 540 -18.99 7.28 -9.97
N ALA A 541 -18.21 7.12 -8.93
CA ALA A 541 -18.48 7.66 -7.61
C ALA A 541 -17.37 8.58 -7.12
N ILE A 542 -17.74 9.48 -6.21
CA ILE A 542 -16.79 10.20 -5.37
C ILE A 542 -16.43 9.27 -4.21
N LEU A 543 -15.16 8.99 -4.03
CA LEU A 543 -14.68 8.03 -3.04
C LEU A 543 -14.19 8.76 -1.79
N TYR A 544 -14.72 8.37 -0.64
CA TYR A 544 -14.21 8.80 0.67
C TYR A 544 -13.28 7.73 1.22
N LYS A 545 -12.01 8.07 1.42
CA LYS A 545 -11.06 7.17 2.08
C LYS A 545 -11.26 7.18 3.58
N GLY A 546 -11.26 6.01 4.17
CA GLY A 546 -11.36 5.86 5.61
C GLY A 546 -10.76 4.55 6.10
N VAL A 547 -10.87 4.34 7.39
CA VAL A 547 -10.44 3.12 8.09
C VAL A 547 -11.66 2.49 8.76
N LEU A 548 -11.79 1.17 8.67
CA LEU A 548 -12.81 0.44 9.42
C LEU A 548 -12.49 0.48 10.90
N GLN A 549 -13.34 1.13 11.67
CA GLN A 549 -13.16 1.30 13.11
C GLN A 549 -13.84 0.18 13.89
N GLU A 550 -15.07 -0.18 13.47
CA GLU A 550 -15.85 -1.26 14.09
C GLU A 550 -16.58 -2.06 13.01
N ILE A 551 -16.70 -3.36 13.24
CA ILE A 551 -17.41 -4.28 12.37
C ILE A 551 -18.31 -5.16 13.25
N HIS A 552 -19.63 -5.02 13.11
CA HIS A 552 -20.64 -5.85 13.72
C HIS A 552 -21.50 -6.53 12.65
N SER A 553 -22.35 -7.46 13.03
CA SER A 553 -23.23 -8.18 12.10
C SER A 553 -24.26 -7.29 11.40
N ASP A 554 -24.67 -6.22 12.03
CA ASP A 554 -25.74 -5.31 11.63
C ASP A 554 -25.30 -3.85 11.48
N GLU A 555 -24.07 -3.54 11.88
CA GLU A 555 -23.54 -2.16 11.88
C GLU A 555 -22.02 -2.15 11.55
N ILE A 556 -21.61 -1.16 10.77
CA ILE A 556 -20.19 -0.87 10.47
C ILE A 556 -19.92 0.60 10.77
N VAL A 557 -18.78 0.86 11.41
CA VAL A 557 -18.28 2.22 11.64
C VAL A 557 -17.02 2.47 10.81
N VAL A 558 -17.09 3.51 9.97
CA VAL A 558 -15.96 3.99 9.15
C VAL A 558 -15.50 5.32 9.70
N HIS A 559 -14.21 5.43 10.01
CA HIS A 559 -13.58 6.70 10.31
C HIS A 559 -12.91 7.21 9.03
N LEU A 560 -13.36 8.38 8.54
CA LEU A 560 -12.83 9.01 7.32
C LEU A 560 -11.49 9.70 7.63
N ASN A 561 -10.57 9.62 6.69
CA ASN A 561 -9.28 10.30 6.82
C ASN A 561 -9.45 11.83 6.86
N ASP A 562 -10.45 12.34 6.14
CA ASP A 562 -10.70 13.77 5.96
C ASP A 562 -12.18 14.08 6.31
N GLY A 563 -12.39 14.81 7.41
CA GLY A 563 -13.73 15.17 7.87
C GLY A 563 -14.42 16.19 6.94
N GLN A 564 -15.73 16.06 6.78
CA GLN A 564 -16.54 16.90 5.88
C GLN A 564 -17.32 17.94 6.66
N GLN A 565 -17.43 19.14 6.11
CA GLN A 565 -18.07 20.27 6.83
C GLN A 565 -19.60 20.14 6.93
N ASN A 566 -20.21 19.38 6.04
CA ASN A 566 -21.66 19.27 5.97
C ASN A 566 -22.10 17.80 5.99
N ALA A 567 -22.86 17.42 7.00
CA ALA A 567 -23.42 16.09 7.12
C ALA A 567 -24.33 15.70 5.93
N ASP A 568 -24.93 16.68 5.23
CA ASP A 568 -25.83 16.43 4.10
C ASP A 568 -25.10 15.93 2.84
N ILE A 569 -23.77 16.06 2.79
CA ILE A 569 -22.93 15.44 1.74
C ILE A 569 -23.10 13.91 1.75
N PHE A 570 -23.31 13.35 2.93
CA PHE A 570 -23.62 11.94 3.10
C PHE A 570 -25.13 11.74 3.09
N GLU A 571 -25.70 11.52 1.91
CA GLU A 571 -27.15 11.38 1.71
C GLU A 571 -27.67 10.07 2.35
N MET A 572 -28.56 10.17 3.35
CA MET A 572 -29.09 9.00 4.06
C MET A 572 -30.06 8.15 3.25
N ASN A 573 -30.59 8.69 2.16
CA ASN A 573 -31.60 8.00 1.33
C ASN A 573 -30.99 7.18 0.18
N LEU A 574 -29.68 7.25 0.00
CA LEU A 574 -28.96 6.50 -1.03
C LEU A 574 -28.27 5.28 -0.45
N PRO A 575 -28.10 4.23 -1.23
CA PRO A 575 -27.28 3.09 -0.84
C PRO A 575 -25.79 3.44 -0.90
N TYR A 576 -25.04 2.84 0.00
CA TYR A 576 -23.58 2.95 0.06
C TYR A 576 -22.93 1.58 -0.14
N ALA A 577 -21.72 1.62 -0.64
CA ALA A 577 -20.82 0.46 -0.71
C ALA A 577 -19.53 0.75 0.02
N ILE A 578 -18.93 -0.31 0.56
CA ILE A 578 -17.58 -0.31 1.12
C ILE A 578 -16.76 -1.34 0.36
N GLU A 579 -15.62 -0.91 -0.19
CA GLU A 579 -14.62 -1.76 -0.82
C GLU A 579 -13.23 -1.45 -0.27
N HIS A 580 -12.27 -2.38 -0.43
CA HIS A 580 -10.89 -2.15 0.01
C HIS A 580 -10.25 -0.96 -0.71
N GLY A 581 -9.60 -0.10 0.05
CA GLY A 581 -8.84 1.01 -0.49
C GLY A 581 -7.47 0.55 -1.02
N THR A 582 -6.97 1.22 -2.05
CA THR A 582 -5.67 0.94 -2.66
C THR A 582 -4.58 1.89 -2.16
N SER A 583 -3.33 1.42 -2.04
CA SER A 583 -2.18 2.25 -1.67
C SER A 583 -0.86 1.68 -2.20
N ASP A 584 -0.06 2.52 -2.84
CA ASP A 584 1.29 2.19 -3.33
C ASP A 584 2.40 2.42 -2.28
N ALA A 585 2.03 2.78 -1.05
CA ALA A 585 2.98 3.17 -0.01
C ALA A 585 3.99 2.07 0.35
N SER A 586 3.57 0.81 0.32
CA SER A 586 4.40 -0.36 0.62
C SER A 586 5.54 -0.52 -0.38
N THR A 587 5.23 -0.50 -1.68
CA THR A 587 6.24 -0.63 -2.76
C THR A 587 7.27 0.49 -2.71
N GLY A 588 6.82 1.74 -2.59
CA GLY A 588 7.73 2.89 -2.46
C GLY A 588 8.60 2.81 -1.21
N GLY A 589 8.10 2.18 -0.14
CA GLY A 589 8.87 1.87 1.07
C GLY A 589 9.99 0.87 0.82
N SER A 590 9.68 -0.24 0.16
CA SER A 590 10.63 -1.31 -0.16
C SER A 590 11.76 -0.80 -1.08
N ILE A 591 11.41 -0.05 -2.14
CA ILE A 591 12.39 0.55 -3.06
C ILE A 591 13.33 1.50 -2.32
N ARG A 592 12.78 2.34 -1.43
CA ARG A 592 13.60 3.27 -0.63
C ARG A 592 14.51 2.53 0.34
N ASN A 593 14.06 1.47 0.98
CA ASN A 593 14.88 0.63 1.85
C ASN A 593 16.03 -0.03 1.09
N LEU A 594 15.79 -0.54 -0.11
CA LEU A 594 16.84 -1.09 -0.97
C LEU A 594 17.88 -0.03 -1.34
N HIS A 595 17.43 1.17 -1.72
CA HIS A 595 18.34 2.28 -1.99
C HIS A 595 19.10 2.74 -0.74
N GLN A 596 18.43 2.80 0.42
CA GLN A 596 19.09 3.11 1.70
C GLN A 596 20.17 2.08 2.04
N PHE A 597 19.93 0.80 1.78
CA PHE A 597 20.90 -0.25 1.98
C PHE A 597 22.15 -0.04 1.13
N ILE A 598 22.04 0.25 -0.17
CA ILE A 598 23.23 0.46 -1.02
C ILE A 598 23.98 1.75 -0.68
N CYS A 599 23.32 2.73 -0.05
CA CYS A 599 23.96 3.94 0.46
C CYS A 599 24.63 3.73 1.84
N ALA A 600 24.39 2.61 2.51
CA ALA A 600 24.97 2.31 3.81
C ALA A 600 26.50 2.10 3.73
N PRO A 601 27.21 2.27 4.85
CA PRO A 601 28.64 1.94 4.91
C PRO A 601 28.92 0.50 4.43
N LYS A 602 30.03 0.33 3.71
CA LYS A 602 30.39 -0.97 3.11
C LYS A 602 30.43 -2.10 4.15
N ASP A 603 30.93 -1.82 5.34
CA ASP A 603 30.99 -2.79 6.44
C ASP A 603 29.59 -3.37 6.80
N LYS A 604 28.55 -2.51 6.81
CA LYS A 604 27.16 -2.94 7.04
C LYS A 604 26.61 -3.74 5.85
N ARG A 605 26.93 -3.34 4.62
CA ARG A 605 26.51 -4.07 3.42
C ARG A 605 27.17 -5.45 3.38
N ASP A 606 28.47 -5.52 3.65
CA ASP A 606 29.23 -6.77 3.71
C ASP A 606 28.69 -7.71 4.79
N LEU A 607 28.31 -7.18 5.96
CA LEU A 607 27.68 -7.95 7.03
C LEU A 607 26.34 -8.55 6.58
N LEU A 608 25.45 -7.72 6.03
CA LEU A 608 24.10 -8.13 5.65
C LEU A 608 24.09 -9.08 4.44
N LEU A 609 25.12 -9.01 3.58
CA LEU A 609 25.31 -9.94 2.45
C LEU A 609 26.29 -11.10 2.77
N GLY A 610 26.64 -11.31 4.04
CA GLY A 610 27.48 -12.43 4.44
C GLY A 610 28.96 -12.34 3.99
N GLN A 611 29.41 -11.19 3.48
CA GLN A 611 30.80 -10.98 3.05
C GLN A 611 31.73 -10.66 4.22
N ARG A 612 31.17 -10.39 5.38
CA ARG A 612 31.86 -10.21 6.65
C ARG A 612 31.16 -11.03 7.73
N ALA A 613 31.95 -11.79 8.50
CA ALA A 613 31.42 -12.51 9.66
C ALA A 613 30.96 -11.55 10.77
N PRO A 614 29.86 -11.87 11.48
CA PRO A 614 29.44 -11.11 12.65
C PRO A 614 30.47 -11.22 13.76
N GLN A 615 30.62 -10.17 14.56
CA GLN A 615 31.57 -10.08 15.67
C GLN A 615 30.93 -10.49 16.99
N ARG A 616 31.73 -11.01 17.91
CA ARG A 616 31.31 -11.41 19.26
C ARG A 616 32.33 -10.93 20.30
N ASP A 617 31.83 -10.40 21.42
CA ASP A 617 32.63 -10.06 22.60
C ASP A 617 32.31 -11.03 23.75
N THR A 618 33.16 -12.03 23.91
CA THR A 618 33.02 -13.07 24.94
C THR A 618 33.34 -12.58 26.37
N SER A 619 33.86 -11.36 26.51
CA SER A 619 34.16 -10.79 27.84
C SER A 619 32.88 -10.32 28.56
N LEU A 620 31.79 -10.12 27.83
CA LEU A 620 30.53 -9.69 28.38
C LEU A 620 29.86 -10.82 29.17
N SER A 621 29.28 -10.48 30.34
CA SER A 621 28.49 -11.37 31.19
C SER A 621 27.10 -10.79 31.43
N LEU A 622 26.15 -11.62 31.85
CA LEU A 622 24.83 -11.15 32.23
C LEU A 622 24.88 -10.27 33.49
N THR A 623 24.03 -9.27 33.55
CA THR A 623 23.88 -8.37 34.72
C THR A 623 23.18 -9.06 35.88
N ARG A 624 22.35 -10.04 35.59
CA ARG A 624 21.61 -10.87 36.59
C ARG A 624 21.24 -12.22 35.97
N HIS A 625 20.78 -13.11 36.82
CA HIS A 625 20.09 -14.33 36.39
C HIS A 625 18.64 -14.00 36.01
N TYR A 626 18.18 -14.48 34.87
CA TYR A 626 16.81 -14.28 34.33
C TYR A 626 16.02 -15.60 34.40
N ASP A 627 16.62 -16.67 33.89
CA ASP A 627 15.97 -17.96 33.73
C ASP A 627 17.00 -19.05 33.42
N ASP A 628 16.91 -20.21 34.08
CA ASP A 628 17.87 -21.34 33.94
C ASP A 628 18.02 -21.83 32.49
N VAL A 629 17.01 -21.63 31.63
CA VAL A 629 17.00 -22.11 30.25
C VAL A 629 17.40 -21.01 29.26
N LEU A 630 17.06 -19.76 29.58
CA LEU A 630 17.22 -18.62 28.66
C LEU A 630 18.54 -17.88 28.86
N ASP A 631 19.18 -18.00 30.01
CA ASP A 631 20.42 -17.25 30.32
C ASP A 631 21.51 -17.43 29.29
N ASP A 632 21.75 -18.66 28.80
CA ASP A 632 22.72 -18.90 27.75
C ASP A 632 22.36 -18.16 26.45
N ILE A 633 21.08 -18.16 26.06
CA ILE A 633 20.60 -17.47 24.87
C ILE A 633 20.76 -15.96 25.03
N ILE A 634 20.35 -15.40 26.18
CA ILE A 634 20.44 -13.96 26.46
C ILE A 634 21.92 -13.54 26.50
N LEU A 635 22.80 -14.34 27.09
CA LEU A 635 24.24 -14.09 27.13
C LEU A 635 24.82 -14.04 25.71
N ARG A 636 24.55 -15.04 24.88
CA ARG A 636 25.02 -15.07 23.49
C ARG A 636 24.47 -13.89 22.69
N ALA A 637 23.20 -13.57 22.89
CA ALA A 637 22.59 -12.39 22.28
C ALA A 637 23.26 -11.09 22.75
N LYS A 638 23.67 -10.96 24.03
CA LYS A 638 24.42 -9.81 24.53
C LYS A 638 25.82 -9.75 23.92
N GLN A 639 26.52 -10.87 23.87
CA GLN A 639 27.88 -10.98 23.35
C GLN A 639 28.02 -10.74 21.86
N ALA A 640 26.99 -11.06 21.06
CA ALA A 640 26.95 -10.69 19.63
C ALA A 640 26.98 -9.16 19.49
N GLN A 641 27.87 -8.64 18.65
CA GLN A 641 28.05 -7.20 18.45
C GLN A 641 27.30 -6.68 17.23
N ASP A 642 27.07 -7.50 16.24
CA ASP A 642 26.39 -7.12 14.99
C ASP A 642 24.93 -7.62 14.95
N TYR A 643 24.73 -8.92 15.05
CA TYR A 643 23.39 -9.50 15.10
C TYR A 643 23.31 -10.82 15.86
N PHE A 644 22.09 -11.16 16.25
CA PHE A 644 21.72 -12.44 16.83
C PHE A 644 20.37 -12.91 16.27
N LEU A 645 20.24 -14.21 16.03
CA LEU A 645 19.06 -14.81 15.41
C LEU A 645 18.40 -15.75 16.42
N LEU A 646 17.11 -15.53 16.73
CA LEU A 646 16.38 -16.35 17.69
C LEU A 646 15.25 -17.11 17.01
N VAL A 647 15.41 -18.40 16.88
CA VAL A 647 14.34 -19.31 16.41
C VAL A 647 13.42 -19.62 17.57
N GLY A 648 12.17 -19.19 17.45
CA GLY A 648 11.16 -19.37 18.48
C GLY A 648 9.88 -20.01 17.94
N PRO A 649 9.77 -21.34 17.98
CA PRO A 649 8.53 -22.05 17.64
C PRO A 649 7.30 -21.59 18.43
N PRO A 650 6.07 -22.02 18.06
CA PRO A 650 4.84 -21.58 18.72
C PRO A 650 4.83 -21.92 20.21
N GLY A 651 4.40 -20.97 21.03
CA GLY A 651 4.22 -21.18 22.49
C GLY A 651 5.51 -21.23 23.30
N THR A 652 6.67 -20.88 22.72
CA THR A 652 7.96 -20.93 23.41
C THR A 652 8.30 -19.66 24.19
N GLY A 653 7.40 -18.68 24.23
CA GLY A 653 7.60 -17.43 24.99
C GLY A 653 8.57 -16.46 24.32
N LYS A 654 8.53 -16.36 22.99
CA LYS A 654 9.33 -15.39 22.22
C LYS A 654 9.23 -13.98 22.79
N THR A 655 8.02 -13.44 22.81
CA THR A 655 7.73 -12.05 23.23
C THR A 655 7.70 -11.91 24.75
N SER A 656 6.96 -12.80 25.45
CA SER A 656 6.70 -12.68 26.90
C SER A 656 7.91 -12.98 27.79
N ARG A 657 8.91 -13.72 27.28
CA ARG A 657 10.09 -14.12 28.07
C ARG A 657 11.40 -13.72 27.38
N ALA A 658 11.71 -14.25 26.20
CA ALA A 658 12.99 -14.05 25.56
C ALA A 658 13.20 -12.57 25.18
N LEU A 659 12.27 -11.95 24.45
CA LEU A 659 12.35 -10.53 24.09
C LEU A 659 12.36 -9.66 25.35
N LYS A 660 11.50 -9.93 26.33
CA LYS A 660 11.48 -9.22 27.61
C LYS A 660 12.86 -9.18 28.27
N PHE A 661 13.48 -10.34 28.46
CA PHE A 661 14.77 -10.43 29.15
C PHE A 661 15.91 -9.82 28.35
N MET A 662 15.87 -9.91 27.01
CA MET A 662 16.83 -9.22 26.15
C MET A 662 16.72 -7.70 26.25
N VAL A 663 15.50 -7.15 26.33
CA VAL A 663 15.25 -5.72 26.55
C VAL A 663 15.73 -5.29 27.93
N GLU A 664 15.37 -6.03 28.99
CA GLU A 664 15.80 -5.74 30.35
C GLU A 664 17.32 -5.77 30.47
N GLU A 665 17.99 -6.77 29.89
CA GLU A 665 19.46 -6.86 29.90
C GLU A 665 20.11 -5.69 29.15
N ALA A 666 19.55 -5.28 27.99
CA ALA A 666 20.04 -4.15 27.22
C ALA A 666 19.83 -2.80 27.93
N LEU A 667 18.81 -2.70 28.79
CA LEU A 667 18.54 -1.51 29.58
C LEU A 667 19.39 -1.42 30.87
N ASN A 668 19.94 -2.56 31.34
CA ASN A 668 20.79 -2.65 32.54
C ASN A 668 22.24 -2.29 32.24
N ASP A 669 22.49 -1.15 31.60
CA ASP A 669 23.82 -0.65 31.25
C ASP A 669 24.49 0.22 32.32
N GLY A 670 23.96 0.19 33.57
CA GLY A 670 24.45 1.01 34.70
C GLY A 670 24.00 2.46 34.66
N THR A 671 23.31 2.91 33.62
CA THR A 671 22.64 4.22 33.58
C THR A 671 21.20 4.05 34.08
N GLY A 672 20.85 4.62 35.22
CA GLY A 672 19.49 4.56 35.79
C GLY A 672 18.44 5.01 34.77
N MET A 673 17.25 4.39 34.79
CA MET A 673 16.14 4.81 33.91
C MET A 673 15.74 6.25 34.26
N PRO A 674 15.76 7.18 33.33
CA PRO A 674 15.22 8.51 33.56
C PRO A 674 13.70 8.41 33.71
N THR A 675 13.14 9.05 34.75
CA THR A 675 11.70 9.17 34.91
C THR A 675 11.14 10.19 33.90
N ALA A 676 9.87 10.05 33.53
CA ALA A 676 9.21 11.00 32.63
C ALA A 676 9.36 12.47 33.12
N GLU A 677 9.29 12.69 34.43
CA GLU A 677 9.51 14.00 35.05
C GLU A 677 10.96 14.48 34.91
N SER A 678 11.95 13.60 35.03
CA SER A 678 13.36 13.97 34.87
C SER A 678 13.72 14.32 33.42
N ILE A 679 13.07 13.67 32.44
CA ILE A 679 13.20 13.99 31.03
C ILE A 679 12.61 15.36 30.71
N ALA A 680 11.42 15.66 31.23
CA ALA A 680 10.70 16.92 31.00
C ALA A 680 11.35 18.15 31.66
N THR A 681 12.11 17.94 32.73
CA THR A 681 12.70 19.03 33.55
C THR A 681 14.19 19.31 33.29
N ALA A 682 14.85 18.53 32.42
CA ALA A 682 16.28 18.70 32.14
C ALA A 682 16.62 20.06 31.49
N ARG A 683 17.36 20.90 32.14
CA ARG A 683 17.80 22.23 31.74
C ARG A 683 19.12 22.27 30.92
N GLY A 684 19.61 21.18 30.44
CA GLY A 684 20.83 21.12 29.62
C GLY A 684 20.66 20.11 28.50
N GLY A 685 21.30 20.38 27.35
CA GLY A 685 21.19 19.49 26.19
C GLY A 685 21.37 18.03 26.58
N TYR A 686 20.32 17.23 26.37
CA TYR A 686 20.34 15.81 26.69
C TYR A 686 21.38 15.11 25.80
N GLN A 687 22.33 14.44 26.39
CA GLN A 687 23.10 13.41 25.68
C GLN A 687 22.18 12.25 25.38
N GLN A 688 22.28 11.68 24.20
CA GLN A 688 21.53 10.45 23.87
C GLN A 688 21.81 9.39 24.95
N PRO A 689 20.78 8.66 25.40
CA PRO A 689 20.99 7.57 26.35
C PRO A 689 22.00 6.58 25.83
N ALA A 690 22.83 6.03 26.69
CA ALA A 690 23.87 5.07 26.33
C ALA A 690 23.33 3.85 25.58
N SER A 691 22.08 3.43 25.89
CA SER A 691 21.35 2.38 25.16
C SER A 691 20.00 2.90 24.69
N SER A 692 19.80 2.97 23.38
CA SER A 692 18.51 3.21 22.73
C SER A 692 18.09 1.96 21.97
N ILE A 693 16.88 1.50 22.23
CA ILE A 693 16.32 0.24 21.71
C ILE A 693 15.16 0.56 20.79
N LEU A 694 15.16 -0.05 19.62
CA LEU A 694 14.05 -0.04 18.68
C LEU A 694 13.39 -1.43 18.65
N LEU A 695 12.12 -1.50 19.00
CA LEU A 695 11.33 -2.73 18.95
C LEU A 695 10.40 -2.67 17.75
N MET A 696 10.43 -3.68 16.91
CA MET A 696 9.61 -3.74 15.72
C MET A 696 8.91 -5.08 15.56
N SER A 697 7.76 -5.06 14.87
CA SER A 697 7.12 -6.28 14.38
C SER A 697 6.39 -6.01 13.06
N TYR A 698 5.89 -7.07 12.43
CA TYR A 698 5.18 -6.97 11.16
C TYR A 698 3.78 -6.38 11.32
N THR A 699 3.02 -6.83 12.31
CA THR A 699 1.61 -6.45 12.51
C THR A 699 1.42 -5.53 13.72
N ASN A 700 0.36 -4.71 13.69
CA ASN A 700 -0.02 -3.89 14.84
C ASN A 700 -0.36 -4.74 16.07
N ARG A 701 -0.98 -5.91 15.88
CA ARG A 701 -1.29 -6.83 16.98
C ARG A 701 -0.02 -7.33 17.69
N ALA A 702 1.00 -7.70 16.93
CA ALA A 702 2.26 -8.13 17.54
C ALA A 702 2.98 -6.96 18.23
N VAL A 703 2.84 -5.74 17.70
CA VAL A 703 3.31 -4.51 18.38
C VAL A 703 2.53 -4.28 19.69
N ASP A 704 1.22 -4.53 19.72
CA ASP A 704 0.41 -4.45 20.94
C ASP A 704 0.87 -5.47 22.01
N GLU A 705 1.21 -6.70 21.61
CA GLU A 705 1.77 -7.72 22.50
C GLU A 705 3.13 -7.27 23.10
N ILE A 706 3.98 -6.60 22.29
CA ILE A 706 5.22 -5.98 22.77
C ILE A 706 4.91 -4.85 23.76
N CYS A 707 3.93 -4.00 23.47
CA CYS A 707 3.53 -2.91 24.36
C CYS A 707 2.99 -3.45 25.71
N GLU A 708 2.18 -4.50 25.67
CA GLU A 708 1.69 -5.18 26.88
C GLU A 708 2.85 -5.68 27.75
N MET A 709 3.82 -6.37 27.16
CA MET A 709 5.02 -6.84 27.86
C MET A 709 5.81 -5.69 28.48
N LEU A 710 5.93 -4.54 27.80
CA LEU A 710 6.65 -3.37 28.33
C LEU A 710 5.88 -2.72 29.49
N VAL A 711 4.55 -2.61 29.41
CA VAL A 711 3.69 -2.09 30.48
C VAL A 711 3.79 -2.99 31.70
N ASP A 712 3.65 -4.31 31.54
CA ASP A 712 3.76 -5.30 32.62
C ASP A 712 5.13 -5.31 33.30
N SER A 713 6.16 -4.92 32.53
CA SER A 713 7.55 -4.83 33.06
C SER A 713 7.87 -3.45 33.61
N GLY A 714 6.94 -2.47 33.53
CA GLY A 714 7.17 -1.10 33.97
C GLY A 714 8.26 -0.36 33.17
N ILE A 715 8.47 -0.74 31.93
CA ILE A 715 9.49 -0.15 31.02
C ILE A 715 8.85 1.02 30.27
N PRO A 716 9.33 2.25 30.41
CA PRO A 716 8.84 3.40 29.65
C PRO A 716 9.18 3.29 28.17
N PHE A 717 8.23 3.58 27.31
CA PHE A 717 8.40 3.54 25.86
C PHE A 717 7.55 4.59 25.15
N LEU A 718 7.86 4.84 23.87
CA LEU A 718 7.01 5.57 22.94
C LEU A 718 6.62 4.64 21.78
N ARG A 719 5.36 4.75 21.37
CA ARG A 719 4.83 4.01 20.22
C ARG A 719 4.71 4.93 18.98
N LEU A 720 5.22 4.46 17.86
CA LEU A 720 4.95 5.02 16.53
C LEU A 720 3.81 4.23 15.89
N GLY A 721 2.73 4.91 15.53
CA GLY A 721 1.56 4.26 14.94
C GLY A 721 0.37 5.19 14.80
N SER A 722 -0.73 4.68 14.27
CA SER A 722 -2.01 5.37 14.22
C SER A 722 -2.87 4.95 15.41
N GLU A 723 -3.66 5.87 15.94
CA GLU A 723 -4.64 5.63 17.01
C GLU A 723 -5.65 4.53 16.63
N TYR A 724 -6.04 4.48 15.35
CA TYR A 724 -7.04 3.54 14.84
C TYR A 724 -6.51 2.13 14.62
N SER A 725 -5.21 1.96 14.56
CA SER A 725 -4.56 0.64 14.43
C SER A 725 -3.90 0.16 15.73
N CYS A 726 -4.21 0.79 16.86
CA CYS A 726 -3.61 0.58 18.16
C CYS A 726 -4.70 0.17 19.16
N ASP A 727 -4.44 -0.85 19.98
CA ASP A 727 -5.30 -1.17 21.10
C ASP A 727 -5.45 0.05 22.02
N GLU A 728 -6.66 0.30 22.53
CA GLU A 728 -6.99 1.48 23.37
C GLU A 728 -6.07 1.63 24.57
N ARG A 729 -5.67 0.51 25.19
CA ARG A 729 -4.76 0.47 26.34
C ARG A 729 -3.42 1.13 26.08
N PHE A 730 -2.98 1.13 24.80
CA PHE A 730 -1.65 1.62 24.41
C PHE A 730 -1.69 2.98 23.68
N ARG A 731 -2.86 3.56 23.43
CA ARG A 731 -3.00 4.92 22.85
C ARG A 731 -2.25 6.00 23.64
N PRO A 732 -2.20 5.99 24.99
CA PRO A 732 -1.44 7.00 25.74
C PRO A 732 0.07 7.02 25.42
N TYR A 733 0.62 5.91 24.92
CA TYR A 733 2.04 5.79 24.58
C TYR A 733 2.36 6.21 23.12
N LEU A 734 1.34 6.52 22.31
CA LEU A 734 1.56 7.12 20.99
C LEU A 734 2.29 8.44 21.14
N ILE A 735 3.27 8.71 20.26
CA ILE A 735 4.07 9.93 20.37
C ILE A 735 3.18 11.17 20.46
N GLU A 736 2.15 11.27 19.62
CA GLU A 736 1.22 12.41 19.56
C GLU A 736 0.45 12.64 20.85
N LYS A 737 0.11 11.57 21.57
CA LYS A 737 -0.57 11.65 22.90
C LYS A 737 0.42 11.89 24.03
N ALA A 738 1.55 11.18 24.03
CA ALA A 738 2.57 11.28 25.07
C ALA A 738 3.21 12.69 25.18
N ILE A 739 3.23 13.43 24.05
CA ILE A 739 3.79 14.80 24.00
C ILE A 739 2.73 15.89 24.21
N SER A 740 1.46 15.54 24.43
CA SER A 740 0.35 16.51 24.50
C SER A 740 0.60 17.67 25.48
N ASP A 741 1.30 17.40 26.57
CA ASP A 741 1.63 18.36 27.62
C ASP A 741 2.97 19.09 27.37
N CYS A 742 3.70 18.76 26.29
CA CYS A 742 4.97 19.40 25.99
C CYS A 742 4.75 20.76 25.29
N PRO A 743 5.07 21.89 25.91
CA PRO A 743 4.72 23.23 25.40
C PRO A 743 5.65 23.71 24.27
N LYS A 744 6.79 23.07 24.05
CA LYS A 744 7.84 23.54 23.14
C LYS A 744 8.41 22.38 22.33
N LEU A 745 8.73 22.67 21.06
CA LEU A 745 9.35 21.70 20.15
C LEU A 745 10.64 21.08 20.73
N GLU A 746 11.47 21.90 21.39
CA GLU A 746 12.71 21.39 22.01
C GLU A 746 12.41 20.40 23.15
N ALA A 747 11.35 20.63 23.94
CA ALA A 747 10.92 19.69 24.98
C ALA A 747 10.44 18.37 24.36
N ILE A 748 9.69 18.42 23.26
CA ILE A 748 9.26 17.26 22.50
C ILE A 748 10.48 16.47 21.99
N LYS A 749 11.42 17.19 21.38
CA LYS A 749 12.65 16.58 20.86
C LYS A 749 13.45 15.89 21.97
N GLN A 750 13.62 16.57 23.11
CA GLN A 750 14.30 15.99 24.26
C GLN A 750 13.55 14.77 24.84
N TYR A 751 12.23 14.79 24.85
CA TYR A 751 11.41 13.68 25.31
C TYR A 751 11.59 12.44 24.43
N ILE A 752 11.54 12.61 23.09
CA ILE A 752 11.76 11.50 22.13
C ILE A 752 13.20 10.97 22.22
N ILE A 753 14.20 11.87 22.30
CA ILE A 753 15.61 11.46 22.43
C ILE A 753 15.84 10.74 23.76
N GLY A 754 15.26 11.26 24.84
CA GLY A 754 15.44 10.74 26.22
C GLY A 754 14.74 9.38 26.46
N THR A 755 13.65 9.11 25.76
CA THR A 755 12.96 7.81 25.92
C THR A 755 13.79 6.69 25.29
N ARG A 756 14.19 5.70 26.10
CA ARG A 756 15.15 4.65 25.69
C ARG A 756 14.55 3.66 24.70
N VAL A 757 13.25 3.38 24.78
CA VAL A 757 12.56 2.36 23.98
C VAL A 757 11.56 3.02 23.04
N ILE A 758 11.69 2.76 21.75
CA ILE A 758 10.72 3.13 20.70
C ILE A 758 10.14 1.86 20.11
N VAL A 759 8.82 1.84 19.90
CA VAL A 759 8.09 0.66 19.41
C VAL A 759 7.26 1.02 18.18
N GLY A 760 7.18 0.14 17.19
CA GLY A 760 6.30 0.34 16.04
C GLY A 760 6.38 -0.79 15.02
N THR A 761 5.54 -0.73 13.99
CA THR A 761 5.63 -1.69 12.88
C THR A 761 6.80 -1.35 11.94
N THR A 762 7.34 -2.35 11.24
CA THR A 762 8.36 -2.14 10.19
C THR A 762 7.86 -1.19 9.10
N SER A 763 6.60 -1.28 8.71
CA SER A 763 5.95 -0.38 7.76
C SER A 763 5.94 1.08 8.25
N MET A 764 5.66 1.30 9.55
CA MET A 764 5.69 2.63 10.16
C MET A 764 7.12 3.20 10.16
N MET A 765 8.13 2.40 10.51
CA MET A 765 9.53 2.83 10.48
C MET A 765 10.01 3.16 9.06
N THR A 766 9.58 2.39 8.06
CA THR A 766 9.84 2.67 6.65
C THR A 766 9.15 3.95 6.17
N SER A 767 7.97 4.26 6.69
CA SER A 767 7.24 5.50 6.35
C SER A 767 7.80 6.73 7.03
N LYS A 768 8.40 6.58 8.23
CA LYS A 768 9.01 7.66 9.03
C LYS A 768 10.52 7.45 9.26
N PRO A 769 11.34 7.26 8.21
CA PRO A 769 12.76 6.91 8.35
C PRO A 769 13.59 8.02 9.01
N PHE A 770 13.08 9.22 9.05
CA PHE A 770 13.73 10.37 9.69
C PHE A 770 13.85 10.23 11.21
N ILE A 771 13.20 9.24 11.86
CA ILE A 771 13.45 8.92 13.28
C ILE A 771 14.92 8.57 13.52
N PHE A 772 15.57 7.91 12.54
CA PHE A 772 17.00 7.55 12.60
C PHE A 772 17.93 8.77 12.50
N THR A 773 17.45 9.91 11.99
CA THR A 773 18.21 11.16 12.01
C THR A 773 18.11 11.89 13.34
N LEU A 774 17.03 11.66 14.09
CA LEU A 774 16.80 12.24 15.40
C LEU A 774 17.45 11.43 16.51
N LYS A 775 17.38 10.11 16.41
CA LYS A 775 17.79 9.18 17.46
C LYS A 775 18.60 8.02 16.87
N HIS A 776 19.77 7.82 17.46
CA HIS A 776 20.62 6.68 17.12
C HIS A 776 20.21 5.46 17.95
N PHE A 777 19.97 4.34 17.30
CA PHE A 777 19.58 3.09 17.95
C PHE A 777 20.78 2.12 18.01
N LYS A 778 21.19 1.79 19.20
CA LYS A 778 22.23 0.80 19.44
C LYS A 778 21.76 -0.63 19.22
N LEU A 779 20.48 -0.87 19.46
CA LEU A 779 19.87 -2.19 19.32
C LEU A 779 18.51 -2.07 18.67
N ALA A 780 18.24 -2.88 17.65
CA ALA A 780 16.90 -3.15 17.14
C ALA A 780 16.54 -4.61 17.42
N ILE A 781 15.33 -4.86 17.93
CA ILE A 781 14.80 -6.23 18.07
C ILE A 781 13.53 -6.31 17.23
N ILE A 782 13.50 -7.28 16.33
CA ILE A 782 12.40 -7.46 15.39
C ILE A 782 11.71 -8.80 15.70
N ASP A 783 10.49 -8.74 16.23
CA ASP A 783 9.68 -9.93 16.47
C ASP A 783 8.87 -10.29 15.21
N GLU A 784 8.53 -11.57 15.07
CA GLU A 784 7.89 -12.15 13.87
C GLU A 784 8.63 -11.82 12.56
N SER A 785 9.97 -11.75 12.62
CA SER A 785 10.81 -11.36 11.49
C SER A 785 10.77 -12.32 10.29
N SER A 786 10.33 -13.56 10.49
CA SER A 786 10.11 -14.54 9.42
C SER A 786 8.96 -14.17 8.47
N GLN A 787 8.06 -13.26 8.89
CA GLN A 787 6.94 -12.77 8.08
C GLN A 787 7.28 -11.48 7.31
N ILE A 788 8.51 -10.98 7.40
CA ILE A 788 8.92 -9.71 6.79
C ILE A 788 9.83 -10.02 5.59
N LEU A 789 9.42 -9.54 4.41
CA LEU A 789 10.26 -9.64 3.22
C LEU A 789 11.53 -8.82 3.36
N GLU A 790 12.62 -9.34 2.85
CA GLU A 790 13.95 -8.72 2.95
C GLU A 790 14.01 -7.27 2.46
N PRO A 791 13.40 -6.87 1.32
CA PRO A 791 13.34 -5.48 0.89
C PRO A 791 12.70 -4.51 1.88
N ASN A 792 11.82 -4.99 2.76
CA ASN A 792 11.15 -4.16 3.77
C ASN A 792 11.97 -3.93 5.03
N LEU A 793 13.08 -4.65 5.18
CA LEU A 793 13.85 -4.66 6.43
C LEU A 793 15.29 -4.23 6.27
N ILE A 794 15.94 -4.58 5.16
CA ILE A 794 17.41 -4.47 5.01
C ILE A 794 17.92 -3.02 5.15
N GLY A 795 17.18 -2.04 4.64
CA GLY A 795 17.51 -0.64 4.78
C GLY A 795 17.40 -0.12 6.21
N LEU A 796 16.38 -0.58 6.96
CA LEU A 796 16.22 -0.22 8.37
C LEU A 796 17.35 -0.79 9.23
N LEU A 797 17.75 -2.04 8.98
CA LEU A 797 18.84 -2.69 9.72
C LEU A 797 20.21 -2.09 9.43
N SER A 798 20.40 -1.52 8.26
CA SER A 798 21.63 -0.80 7.95
C SER A 798 21.83 0.49 8.77
N ALA A 799 20.75 1.01 9.36
CA ALA A 799 20.73 2.25 10.15
C ALA A 799 20.90 2.05 11.66
N VAL A 800 21.06 0.80 12.13
CA VAL A 800 21.26 0.48 13.56
C VAL A 800 22.61 -0.18 13.80
N ASP A 801 23.13 -0.10 15.02
CA ASP A 801 24.45 -0.70 15.30
C ASP A 801 24.34 -2.21 15.33
N LYS A 802 23.39 -2.73 16.07
CA LYS A 802 23.14 -4.16 16.29
C LYS A 802 21.65 -4.49 16.13
N PHE A 803 21.35 -5.69 15.66
CA PHE A 803 19.96 -6.15 15.61
C PHE A 803 19.80 -7.59 16.10
N ILE A 804 18.61 -7.90 16.58
CA ILE A 804 18.17 -9.25 16.94
C ILE A 804 16.92 -9.54 16.12
N LEU A 805 16.94 -10.63 15.35
CA LEU A 805 15.76 -11.12 14.63
C LEU A 805 15.17 -12.30 15.39
N ILE A 806 13.89 -12.18 15.73
CA ILE A 806 13.13 -13.24 16.41
C ILE A 806 12.06 -13.72 15.43
N GLY A 807 11.98 -15.02 15.20
CA GLY A 807 11.00 -15.54 14.25
C GLY A 807 10.94 -17.07 14.21
N ASP A 808 10.08 -17.55 13.34
CA ASP A 808 9.96 -18.98 13.05
C ASP A 808 9.72 -19.17 11.55
N TYR A 809 10.79 -19.46 10.80
CA TYR A 809 10.73 -19.64 9.35
C TYR A 809 10.04 -20.94 8.90
N LYS A 810 9.60 -21.77 9.85
CA LYS A 810 8.83 -22.99 9.59
C LYS A 810 7.31 -22.78 9.74
N GLN A 811 6.89 -21.60 10.22
CA GLN A 811 5.51 -21.14 10.18
C GLN A 811 5.20 -20.47 8.82
N LEU A 812 4.00 -19.90 8.71
CA LEU A 812 3.56 -19.23 7.48
C LEU A 812 4.56 -18.11 7.09
N PRO A 813 5.05 -18.11 5.85
CA PRO A 813 5.97 -17.09 5.37
C PRO A 813 5.24 -15.76 5.12
N ALA A 814 6.00 -14.75 4.72
CA ALA A 814 5.44 -13.52 4.18
C ALA A 814 4.52 -13.81 2.98
N VAL A 815 3.44 -13.05 2.86
CA VAL A 815 2.52 -13.15 1.73
C VAL A 815 3.19 -12.57 0.48
N VAL A 816 3.30 -13.37 -0.56
CA VAL A 816 3.87 -13.02 -1.86
C VAL A 816 2.92 -13.48 -2.97
N GLN A 817 2.64 -12.61 -3.91
CA GLN A 817 1.70 -12.88 -5.01
C GLN A 817 2.39 -13.53 -6.22
N GLN A 818 3.69 -13.31 -6.39
CA GLN A 818 4.48 -13.98 -7.43
C GLN A 818 4.53 -15.48 -7.21
N SER A 819 4.65 -16.24 -8.30
CA SER A 819 4.91 -17.67 -8.22
C SER A 819 6.28 -17.95 -7.57
N GLU A 820 6.44 -19.17 -7.03
CA GLU A 820 7.72 -19.60 -6.47
C GLU A 820 8.84 -19.63 -7.55
N LYS A 821 8.47 -19.96 -8.78
CA LYS A 821 9.38 -19.97 -9.93
C LYS A 821 9.85 -18.56 -10.30
N ASP A 822 8.95 -17.58 -10.38
CA ASP A 822 9.28 -16.22 -10.81
C ASP A 822 10.13 -15.46 -9.77
N SER A 823 9.95 -15.79 -8.49
CA SER A 823 10.71 -15.23 -7.39
C SER A 823 12.01 -15.98 -7.07
N GLY A 824 12.23 -17.17 -7.67
CA GLY A 824 13.41 -18.01 -7.49
C GLY A 824 14.70 -17.36 -8.04
N ILE A 825 15.84 -17.68 -7.45
CA ILE A 825 17.14 -17.27 -7.96
C ILE A 825 17.64 -18.33 -8.97
N PRO A 826 18.08 -17.91 -10.17
CA PRO A 826 18.62 -18.84 -11.18
C PRO A 826 19.76 -19.72 -10.63
N THR A 827 19.86 -20.95 -11.10
CA THR A 827 20.96 -21.84 -10.77
C THR A 827 22.15 -21.62 -11.71
N ILE A 828 23.32 -22.10 -11.32
CA ILE A 828 24.56 -21.99 -12.12
C ILE A 828 24.39 -22.56 -13.54
N ASN A 829 23.51 -23.54 -13.71
CA ASN A 829 23.21 -24.14 -15.02
C ASN A 829 22.39 -23.23 -15.95
N ASP A 830 21.78 -22.21 -15.42
CA ASP A 830 21.00 -21.22 -16.15
C ASP A 830 21.83 -19.98 -16.54
N ARG A 831 23.18 -20.09 -16.48
CA ARG A 831 24.07 -18.99 -16.84
C ARG A 831 23.79 -18.45 -18.23
N GLN A 832 23.47 -17.19 -18.26
CA GLN A 832 23.01 -16.48 -19.45
C GLN A 832 24.16 -16.07 -20.38
N LYS A 833 23.71 -15.77 -21.60
CA LYS A 833 24.47 -15.20 -22.71
C LYS A 833 25.06 -13.83 -22.37
N ASP A 834 26.17 -13.50 -22.97
CA ASP A 834 27.01 -12.31 -22.86
C ASP A 834 26.29 -10.99 -22.47
N GLY A 835 26.78 -10.35 -21.41
CA GLY A 835 26.50 -8.98 -21.04
C GLY A 835 25.47 -8.75 -19.92
N VAL A 836 24.92 -9.79 -19.29
CA VAL A 836 23.95 -9.70 -18.21
C VAL A 836 24.62 -10.07 -16.86
N ILE A 837 24.20 -9.41 -15.78
CA ILE A 837 24.63 -9.69 -14.42
C ILE A 837 24.35 -11.16 -14.06
N ASP A 838 25.35 -11.85 -13.52
CA ASP A 838 25.19 -13.24 -13.07
C ASP A 838 24.41 -13.28 -11.74
N MET A 839 23.11 -13.50 -11.83
CA MET A 839 22.25 -13.60 -10.65
C MET A 839 22.49 -14.86 -9.81
N SER A 840 23.18 -15.88 -10.35
CA SER A 840 23.42 -17.13 -9.64
C SER A 840 24.37 -16.96 -8.43
N ILE A 841 25.18 -15.89 -8.41
CA ILE A 841 26.05 -15.56 -7.28
C ILE A 841 25.26 -15.29 -5.97
N LEU A 842 23.97 -14.99 -6.07
CA LEU A 842 23.12 -14.77 -4.90
C LEU A 842 22.89 -16.07 -4.10
N GLN A 843 23.07 -17.22 -4.73
CA GLN A 843 23.00 -18.50 -4.01
C GLN A 843 24.19 -18.68 -3.05
N ASP A 844 25.33 -18.04 -3.34
CA ASP A 844 26.52 -18.07 -2.49
C ASP A 844 26.28 -17.39 -1.12
N ILE A 845 25.23 -16.56 -1.01
CA ILE A 845 24.78 -15.93 0.25
C ILE A 845 23.50 -16.57 0.79
N CYS A 846 23.17 -17.79 0.37
CA CYS A 846 21.96 -18.52 0.72
C CYS A 846 20.65 -17.84 0.32
N LEU A 847 20.67 -16.93 -0.64
CA LEU A 847 19.47 -16.35 -1.24
C LEU A 847 19.00 -17.25 -2.39
N THR A 848 18.06 -18.12 -2.12
CA THR A 848 17.53 -19.09 -3.11
C THR A 848 16.24 -18.64 -3.74
N ASN A 849 15.48 -17.80 -3.02
CA ASN A 849 14.21 -17.24 -3.46
C ASN A 849 13.95 -15.90 -2.76
N CYS A 850 13.48 -14.90 -3.51
CA CYS A 850 13.17 -13.56 -2.96
C CYS A 850 11.95 -13.54 -2.00
N ARG A 851 11.18 -14.64 -1.94
CA ARG A 851 10.07 -14.82 -0.98
C ARG A 851 10.57 -15.11 0.44
N ASN A 852 11.81 -15.58 0.57
CA ASN A 852 12.39 -15.89 1.87
C ASN A 852 12.67 -14.60 2.64
N SER A 853 12.42 -14.64 3.95
CA SER A 853 12.76 -13.52 4.81
C SER A 853 14.28 -13.41 5.01
N LEU A 854 14.74 -12.20 5.35
CA LEU A 854 16.14 -12.01 5.76
C LEU A 854 16.51 -12.92 6.95
N PHE A 855 15.58 -13.12 7.89
CA PHE A 855 15.75 -14.02 9.02
C PHE A 855 16.10 -15.44 8.58
N GLU A 856 15.32 -16.00 7.65
CA GLU A 856 15.56 -17.35 7.11
C GLU A 856 16.90 -17.43 6.37
N ARG A 857 17.21 -16.41 5.53
CA ARG A 857 18.46 -16.36 4.78
C ARG A 857 19.67 -16.33 5.72
N LEU A 858 19.67 -15.50 6.74
CA LEU A 858 20.76 -15.41 7.71
C LEU A 858 20.88 -16.69 8.55
N ILE A 859 19.78 -17.36 8.94
CA ILE A 859 19.83 -18.67 9.61
C ILE A 859 20.54 -19.69 8.73
N ARG A 860 20.17 -19.77 7.45
CA ARG A 860 20.79 -20.69 6.49
C ARG A 860 22.27 -20.36 6.28
N TRP A 861 22.60 -19.06 6.28
CA TRP A 861 23.97 -18.59 6.13
C TRP A 861 24.82 -18.95 7.34
N GLU A 862 24.36 -18.70 8.57
CA GLU A 862 25.09 -19.06 9.78
C GLU A 862 25.21 -20.59 9.96
N ASP A 863 24.22 -21.36 9.53
CA ASP A 863 24.29 -22.82 9.49
C ASP A 863 25.31 -23.31 8.45
N HIS A 864 25.37 -22.70 7.28
CA HIS A 864 26.37 -23.01 6.25
C HIS A 864 27.80 -22.74 6.73
N GLU A 865 28.02 -21.67 7.45
CA GLU A 865 29.30 -21.25 8.01
C GLU A 865 29.60 -21.89 9.37
N GLU A 866 28.76 -22.79 9.86
CA GLU A 866 28.88 -23.50 11.14
C GLU A 866 29.02 -22.58 12.38
N ARG A 867 28.42 -21.38 12.34
CA ARG A 867 28.46 -20.36 13.40
C ARG A 867 27.22 -20.38 14.30
N SER A 868 27.04 -21.47 15.03
CA SER A 868 25.89 -21.69 15.92
C SER A 868 25.78 -20.71 17.10
N GLU A 869 26.85 -20.01 17.43
CA GLU A 869 26.89 -19.01 18.51
C GLU A 869 26.04 -17.79 18.26
N PHE A 870 25.69 -17.49 16.98
CA PHE A 870 24.79 -16.40 16.62
C PHE A 870 23.32 -16.84 16.48
N ILE A 871 23.03 -18.13 16.71
CA ILE A 871 21.67 -18.69 16.63
C ILE A 871 21.23 -19.19 17.99
N GLY A 872 20.14 -18.66 18.51
CA GLY A 872 19.41 -19.19 19.67
C GLY A 872 18.19 -20.01 19.24
N ILE A 873 17.88 -21.08 19.95
CA ILE A 873 16.70 -21.90 19.65
C ILE A 873 15.90 -22.09 20.94
N LEU A 874 14.65 -21.61 20.95
CA LEU A 874 13.70 -21.86 22.02
C LEU A 874 13.06 -23.24 21.84
N ARG A 875 13.16 -24.10 22.84
CA ARG A 875 12.67 -25.49 22.76
C ARG A 875 11.46 -25.75 23.62
N ARG A 876 11.34 -25.07 24.78
CA ARG A 876 10.25 -25.30 25.73
C ARG A 876 9.01 -24.51 25.34
N GLN A 877 7.94 -25.21 25.03
CA GLN A 877 6.66 -24.63 24.67
C GLN A 877 5.60 -24.92 25.75
N GLY A 878 4.81 -23.91 26.08
CA GLY A 878 3.72 -23.99 27.08
C GLY A 878 2.32 -24.02 26.46
N ARG A 879 2.20 -24.13 25.12
CA ARG A 879 0.91 -24.04 24.40
C ARG A 879 0.27 -25.40 24.18
N MET A 880 1.01 -26.33 23.58
CA MET A 880 0.49 -27.60 23.12
C MET A 880 0.74 -28.72 24.13
N HIS A 881 -0.24 -29.60 24.34
CA HIS A 881 -0.01 -30.87 24.98
C HIS A 881 1.05 -31.67 24.21
N PRO A 882 1.90 -32.50 24.88
CA PRO A 882 2.96 -33.28 24.21
C PRO A 882 2.46 -34.13 23.04
N GLU A 883 1.30 -34.75 23.17
CA GLU A 883 0.67 -35.55 22.11
C GLU A 883 0.35 -34.69 20.84
N ILE A 884 -0.12 -33.46 21.04
CA ILE A 884 -0.36 -32.53 19.93
C ILE A 884 0.97 -32.05 19.33
N ALA A 885 1.96 -31.79 20.19
CA ALA A 885 3.29 -31.33 19.78
C ALA A 885 4.09 -32.39 19.02
N GLU A 886 3.76 -33.67 19.15
CA GLU A 886 4.46 -34.76 18.45
C GLU A 886 4.37 -34.61 16.94
N PHE A 887 3.21 -34.24 16.39
CA PHE A 887 3.02 -34.06 14.95
C PHE A 887 3.92 -32.94 14.39
N PRO A 888 3.85 -31.67 14.87
CA PRO A 888 4.76 -30.64 14.38
C PRO A 888 6.24 -30.94 14.65
N ASN A 889 6.58 -31.61 15.76
CA ASN A 889 7.93 -32.06 16.02
C ASN A 889 8.43 -33.05 14.94
N ARG A 890 7.60 -34.00 14.58
CA ARG A 890 7.93 -35.00 13.56
C ARG A 890 8.04 -34.39 12.15
N MET A 891 7.17 -33.44 11.81
CA MET A 891 7.07 -32.90 10.47
C MET A 891 8.00 -31.69 10.26
N PHE A 892 8.10 -30.79 11.22
CA PHE A 892 8.75 -29.49 11.03
C PHE A 892 9.90 -29.24 12.00
N TYR A 893 9.78 -29.58 13.28
CA TYR A 893 10.74 -29.19 14.34
C TYR A 893 11.69 -30.33 14.74
N ARG A 894 12.13 -31.16 13.79
CA ARG A 894 13.06 -32.28 14.09
C ARG A 894 14.38 -31.82 14.72
N ARG A 895 14.88 -30.65 14.33
CA ARG A 895 16.09 -30.03 14.84
C ARG A 895 15.86 -29.40 16.21
N GLU A 896 14.80 -28.62 16.34
CA GLU A 896 14.43 -27.85 17.51
C GLU A 896 13.99 -28.78 18.65
N LYS A 897 13.19 -29.79 18.36
CA LYS A 897 12.60 -30.75 19.31
C LYS A 897 11.85 -30.02 20.45
N LEU A 898 10.59 -29.64 20.19
CA LEU A 898 9.79 -28.94 21.16
C LEU A 898 9.53 -29.82 22.40
N GLU A 899 9.83 -29.29 23.56
CA GLU A 899 9.63 -29.92 24.85
C GLU A 899 8.54 -29.18 25.66
N PRO A 900 7.73 -29.85 26.49
CA PRO A 900 6.75 -29.17 27.34
C PRO A 900 7.43 -28.36 28.46
N VAL A 901 6.81 -27.23 28.83
CA VAL A 901 7.18 -26.42 30.01
C VAL A 901 6.80 -27.11 31.32
N PRO A 902 6.17 -28.15 31.41
CA PRO A 902 5.22 -28.86 32.24
C PRO A 902 4.12 -27.98 32.87
N CYS A 903 3.36 -27.27 32.01
CA CYS A 903 2.14 -26.60 32.41
C CYS A 903 1.06 -27.62 32.86
N PRO A 904 0.08 -27.26 33.71
CA PRO A 904 -0.94 -28.20 34.19
C PRO A 904 -1.66 -28.95 33.05
N HIS A 905 -2.10 -28.26 32.01
CA HIS A 905 -2.75 -28.87 30.83
C HIS A 905 -1.84 -29.78 29.99
N GLN A 906 -0.52 -29.65 30.12
CA GLN A 906 0.46 -30.50 29.44
C GLN A 906 0.75 -31.79 30.24
N LEU A 907 0.43 -31.79 31.54
CA LEU A 907 0.63 -32.92 32.42
C LEU A 907 -0.61 -33.82 32.51
N GLU A 908 -1.75 -33.34 32.00
CA GLU A 908 -2.99 -34.15 31.98
C GLU A 908 -2.80 -35.35 31.04
N GLN A 909 -2.82 -36.55 31.60
CA GLN A 909 -2.66 -37.78 30.81
C GLN A 909 -3.99 -38.26 30.25
N GLU A 910 -5.08 -38.06 30.96
CA GLU A 910 -6.42 -38.51 30.56
C GLU A 910 -7.31 -37.31 30.17
N LEU A 911 -8.10 -37.49 29.13
CA LEU A 911 -9.16 -36.54 28.78
C LEU A 911 -10.29 -36.70 29.78
N SER A 912 -10.81 -35.56 30.30
CA SER A 912 -11.82 -35.50 31.38
C SER A 912 -13.22 -35.97 30.97
N TYR A 913 -13.32 -36.96 30.11
CA TYR A 913 -14.59 -37.50 29.63
C TYR A 913 -15.16 -38.51 30.62
N THR A 914 -16.40 -38.28 31.08
CA THR A 914 -17.01 -39.05 32.15
C THR A 914 -17.96 -40.17 31.69
N LEU A 915 -18.47 -40.06 30.43
CA LEU A 915 -19.46 -41.02 29.93
C LEU A 915 -18.79 -42.11 29.10
N PRO A 916 -19.39 -43.34 29.06
CA PRO A 916 -18.86 -44.43 28.26
C PRO A 916 -18.94 -44.13 26.74
N SER A 917 -18.03 -44.74 25.96
CA SER A 917 -18.06 -44.73 24.50
C SER A 917 -19.25 -45.54 23.99
N LEU A 918 -19.85 -45.06 22.92
CA LEU A 918 -20.95 -45.75 22.23
C LEU A 918 -20.48 -46.43 20.94
N ASP A 919 -19.41 -45.92 20.34
CA ASP A 919 -18.85 -46.44 19.09
C ASP A 919 -17.33 -46.19 18.99
N ALA A 920 -16.71 -46.61 17.88
CA ALA A 920 -15.29 -46.46 17.64
C ALA A 920 -14.83 -45.02 17.48
N ILE A 921 -15.71 -44.10 17.07
CA ILE A 921 -15.38 -42.66 16.97
C ILE A 921 -15.29 -42.06 18.38
N ASP A 922 -16.19 -42.43 19.28
CA ASP A 922 -16.11 -42.03 20.69
C ASP A 922 -14.80 -42.49 21.33
N ASP A 923 -14.40 -43.75 21.05
CA ASP A 923 -13.12 -44.28 21.53
C ASP A 923 -11.94 -43.50 20.97
N LEU A 924 -11.97 -43.13 19.68
CA LEU A 924 -10.93 -42.32 19.03
C LEU A 924 -10.82 -40.96 19.70
N LEU A 925 -11.94 -40.26 19.91
CA LEU A 925 -11.98 -38.93 20.55
C LEU A 925 -11.54 -38.98 22.04
N LYS A 926 -11.81 -40.07 22.72
CA LYS A 926 -11.43 -40.23 24.14
C LYS A 926 -9.96 -40.58 24.35
N ASN A 927 -9.38 -41.30 23.41
CA ASN A 927 -8.01 -41.78 23.56
C ASN A 927 -6.97 -40.88 22.90
N HIS A 928 -7.37 -39.91 22.03
CA HIS A 928 -6.46 -39.07 21.27
C HIS A 928 -6.84 -37.59 21.32
N ARG A 929 -5.85 -36.74 21.61
CA ARG A 929 -5.98 -35.27 21.57
C ARG A 929 -5.87 -34.69 20.17
N MET A 930 -5.33 -35.46 19.23
CA MET A 930 -5.21 -35.08 17.84
C MET A 930 -5.77 -36.16 16.95
N VAL A 931 -6.85 -35.86 16.25
CA VAL A 931 -7.57 -36.78 15.39
C VAL A 931 -7.74 -36.16 14.01
N PHE A 932 -7.47 -36.93 12.97
CA PHE A 932 -7.75 -36.54 11.59
C PHE A 932 -8.93 -37.35 11.07
N LEU A 933 -10.02 -36.66 10.73
CA LEU A 933 -11.22 -37.24 10.14
C LEU A 933 -11.29 -36.79 8.69
N PRO A 934 -11.00 -37.65 7.71
CA PRO A 934 -11.06 -37.28 6.30
C PRO A 934 -12.51 -37.06 5.87
N SER A 935 -12.80 -35.97 5.20
CA SER A 935 -14.06 -35.76 4.49
C SER A 935 -13.98 -36.33 3.08
N GLN A 936 -15.11 -36.72 2.48
CA GLN A 936 -15.17 -36.98 1.06
C GLN A 936 -15.28 -35.63 0.31
N PHE A 937 -14.55 -35.52 -0.81
CA PHE A 937 -14.73 -34.40 -1.71
C PHE A 937 -16.15 -34.44 -2.27
N CYS A 938 -16.95 -33.43 -1.96
CA CYS A 938 -18.30 -33.30 -2.47
C CYS A 938 -18.42 -31.91 -3.13
N LYS A 939 -18.51 -31.91 -4.46
CA LYS A 939 -18.84 -30.70 -5.21
C LYS A 939 -20.33 -30.78 -5.56
N GLU A 940 -21.16 -30.12 -4.78
CA GLU A 940 -22.56 -29.96 -5.15
C GLU A 940 -22.69 -28.89 -6.25
N PRO A 941 -23.51 -29.14 -7.30
CA PRO A 941 -23.80 -28.14 -8.30
C PRO A 941 -24.46 -26.92 -7.65
N ASN A 942 -23.95 -25.72 -7.93
CA ASN A 942 -24.44 -24.44 -7.41
C ASN A 942 -24.15 -24.12 -5.93
N VAL A 943 -23.21 -24.81 -5.29
CA VAL A 943 -22.73 -24.45 -3.96
C VAL A 943 -21.32 -23.85 -4.09
N SER A 944 -21.07 -22.80 -3.30
CA SER A 944 -19.76 -22.13 -3.25
C SER A 944 -18.64 -23.12 -2.87
N ASP A 945 -17.47 -22.98 -3.48
CA ASP A 945 -16.27 -23.76 -3.12
C ASP A 945 -15.82 -23.54 -1.66
N LYS A 946 -16.38 -22.54 -0.98
CA LYS A 946 -16.15 -22.23 0.45
C LYS A 946 -17.02 -23.04 1.41
N ILE A 947 -17.98 -23.80 0.89
CA ILE A 947 -18.96 -24.56 1.68
C ILE A 947 -18.73 -26.06 1.43
N ASN A 948 -18.54 -26.80 2.50
CA ASN A 948 -18.51 -28.25 2.47
C ASN A 948 -19.51 -28.81 3.49
N ALA A 949 -20.67 -29.20 3.01
CA ALA A 949 -21.76 -29.74 3.86
C ALA A 949 -21.34 -30.99 4.64
N ASN A 950 -20.53 -31.88 4.03
CA ASN A 950 -20.03 -33.10 4.69
C ASN A 950 -19.09 -32.76 5.86
N GLU A 951 -18.20 -31.75 5.67
CA GLU A 951 -17.36 -31.28 6.78
C GLU A 951 -18.19 -30.66 7.90
N ALA A 952 -19.21 -29.86 7.55
CA ALA A 952 -20.11 -29.28 8.52
C ALA A 952 -20.86 -30.36 9.32
N GLU A 953 -21.34 -31.43 8.68
CA GLU A 953 -21.99 -32.58 9.35
C GLU A 953 -21.01 -33.28 10.30
N ILE A 954 -19.77 -33.53 9.86
CA ILE A 954 -18.72 -34.12 10.70
C ILE A 954 -18.48 -33.23 11.92
N VAL A 955 -18.30 -31.92 11.72
CA VAL A 955 -18.08 -30.96 12.83
C VAL A 955 -19.26 -30.99 13.81
N VAL A 956 -20.50 -30.97 13.33
CA VAL A 956 -21.68 -31.00 14.17
C VAL A 956 -21.78 -32.33 14.94
N ASP A 957 -21.48 -33.47 14.30
CA ASP A 957 -21.45 -34.78 14.99
C ASP A 957 -20.37 -34.80 16.08
N MET A 958 -19.16 -34.30 15.78
CA MET A 958 -18.07 -34.21 16.74
C MET A 958 -18.44 -33.31 17.92
N LEU A 959 -19.05 -32.16 17.68
CA LEU A 959 -19.49 -31.25 18.74
C LEU A 959 -20.57 -31.89 19.61
N ARG A 960 -21.54 -32.62 19.05
CA ARG A 960 -22.56 -33.35 19.81
C ARG A 960 -21.96 -34.43 20.68
N ARG A 961 -20.95 -35.16 20.19
CA ARG A 961 -20.22 -36.19 20.97
C ARG A 961 -19.44 -35.57 22.11
N ILE A 962 -18.70 -34.48 21.86
CA ILE A 962 -17.93 -33.77 22.90
C ILE A 962 -18.87 -33.17 23.94
N HIS A 963 -19.94 -32.50 23.50
CA HIS A 963 -20.97 -31.99 24.43
C HIS A 963 -21.55 -33.10 25.34
N ARG A 964 -21.86 -34.25 24.75
CA ARG A 964 -22.32 -35.43 25.53
C ARG A 964 -21.26 -35.85 26.57
N PHE A 965 -19.97 -35.88 26.21
CA PHE A 965 -18.91 -36.29 27.11
C PHE A 965 -18.70 -35.33 28.29
N TYR A 966 -18.85 -34.03 28.03
CA TYR A 966 -18.69 -33.01 29.08
C TYR A 966 -19.99 -32.73 29.84
N GLY A 967 -21.17 -33.02 29.26
CA GLY A 967 -22.45 -32.67 29.85
C GLY A 967 -22.55 -31.18 30.17
N ASP A 968 -23.03 -30.84 31.34
CA ASP A 968 -23.20 -29.43 31.78
C ASP A 968 -21.90 -28.64 31.98
N ARG A 969 -20.75 -29.25 31.71
CA ARG A 969 -19.42 -28.59 31.77
C ARG A 969 -18.92 -28.09 30.39
N PHE A 970 -19.71 -28.29 29.35
CA PHE A 970 -19.35 -27.83 27.99
C PHE A 970 -19.56 -26.33 27.79
#